data_bbb0c39336c40ef7d8580a1952a206f9
#
_entry.id   bbb0c39336c40ef7d8580a1952a206f9
#
_cell.length_a   1.000
_cell.length_b   1.000
_cell.length_c   1.000
_cell.angle_alpha   90.00
_cell.angle_beta   90.00
_cell.angle_gamma   90.00
#
_symmetry.space_group_name_H-M   'P 1'
#
loop_
_entity.id
_entity.type
_entity.pdbx_description
1 polymer ?
#
loop_
_entity_poly.entity_id
_entity_poly.type
_entity_poly.pdbx_seq_one_letter_code
_entity_poly.pdbx_strand_id
1 'polypeptide(L)'
;QPMTGLTAEKHDSFIQPTDDRTVIMEFSGKELVMGEPDASSFPSGGLRATFEARGYTAWDPTSFAFIKDHSLYIPTSFVSYTGEVLDKKTPLLRSEAAIDKAARRVLALFGKFPKRVVSYVGPEQEYFLVDEDLYSARPDLSLTERTLLGHESAKNQQLDDHYFGAIPSRVQEFMKDLETECYKLGIPVKTRHNEVAPNQFELAPIYEECNLANDHNQLLMSVMKRVSRRHNFRVLLHEKPFNGVNGSGKHCNWSMGTDKGVNLFSPGKDREDNLRFITFVVNTIMAVYKYNALLKASIASATNAHRLGANEAPPAIISTFLGTQISEILDKFENSSIEDAIEVDDKKGLHLGFGQIPELLLDNTDRNRTSPFAFTGNRFEFRAPGSSVNCGSAMLALNSAVAYQLQQFKKDVEALQAEGKSKEVAIFKVLKAYIKESKPIRFDGNGYSDEWKEEAAKRGLDCQNSVPLQYDAYLKPESIEMFTSTGVLTQKELEARNEVKWEVYIKKVQIEARVLGDLSLNHIIPVAVRYQSVLLDNIAKLKETFGDDPEFCDMSEEPRRLVRKIAGHICAVTKKVDEMVEARKKANRLTDMREKAIAYHDSVAPYLDEIRDHIDDLELMVDNQMWPLPKYRELLFIR
;
A
#
# COMPACT_ATOMS: atom_id res chain seq x y z
N GLN A 1 -10.93 -0.91 -10.56
CA GLN A 1 -11.41 -2.10 -11.29
C GLN A 1 -12.58 -1.71 -12.18
N PRO A 2 -12.70 -2.24 -13.40
CA PRO A 2 -13.87 -1.99 -14.22
C PRO A 2 -15.10 -2.67 -13.60
N MET A 3 -16.14 -1.90 -13.40
CA MET A 3 -17.46 -2.37 -13.01
C MET A 3 -18.46 -1.93 -14.07
N THR A 4 -19.37 -2.78 -14.43
CA THR A 4 -20.45 -2.44 -15.34
C THR A 4 -21.65 -1.96 -14.53
N GLY A 5 -22.11 -0.73 -14.77
CA GLY A 5 -23.28 -0.16 -14.13
C GLY A 5 -24.50 -0.15 -15.07
N LEU A 6 -25.63 -0.59 -14.55
CA LEU A 6 -26.94 -0.45 -15.20
C LEU A 6 -27.80 0.55 -14.40
N THR A 7 -28.59 1.35 -15.10
CA THR A 7 -29.54 2.27 -14.43
C THR A 7 -30.68 1.49 -13.77
N ALA A 8 -31.31 2.09 -12.75
CA ALA A 8 -32.45 1.48 -12.07
C ALA A 8 -33.60 1.14 -13.01
N GLU A 9 -33.87 1.98 -14.03
CA GLU A 9 -34.89 1.75 -15.03
C GLU A 9 -34.63 0.47 -15.85
N LYS A 10 -33.38 0.19 -16.20
CA LYS A 10 -33.00 -1.08 -16.85
C LYS A 10 -33.04 -2.25 -15.89
N HIS A 11 -32.73 -2.01 -14.62
CA HIS A 11 -32.79 -3.01 -13.57
C HIS A 11 -34.21 -3.54 -13.40
N ASP A 12 -35.22 -2.68 -13.33
CA ASP A 12 -36.62 -3.06 -13.14
C ASP A 12 -37.14 -3.98 -14.26
N SER A 13 -36.57 -3.92 -15.45
CA SER A 13 -36.94 -4.81 -16.55
C SER A 13 -36.44 -6.26 -16.39
N PHE A 14 -35.47 -6.49 -15.49
CA PHE A 14 -34.89 -7.82 -15.21
C PHE A 14 -35.36 -8.44 -13.88
N ILE A 15 -36.06 -7.67 -13.05
CA ILE A 15 -36.52 -8.11 -11.75
C ILE A 15 -38.01 -8.40 -11.80
N GLN A 16 -38.38 -9.66 -11.63
CA GLN A 16 -39.77 -10.01 -11.33
C GLN A 16 -39.94 -10.11 -9.83
N PRO A 17 -40.79 -9.30 -9.20
CA PRO A 17 -41.09 -9.43 -7.78
C PRO A 17 -41.71 -10.81 -7.50
N THR A 18 -41.17 -11.54 -6.56
CA THR A 18 -41.82 -12.72 -5.99
C THR A 18 -42.77 -12.28 -4.88
N ASP A 19 -43.78 -13.07 -4.56
CA ASP A 19 -44.77 -12.79 -3.52
C ASP A 19 -44.13 -12.56 -2.13
N ASP A 20 -42.91 -13.05 -1.92
CA ASP A 20 -42.15 -12.90 -0.67
C ASP A 20 -41.28 -11.61 -0.64
N ARG A 21 -41.36 -10.73 -1.62
CA ARG A 21 -40.48 -9.58 -1.79
C ARG A 21 -38.99 -9.93 -1.92
N THR A 22 -38.66 -11.18 -2.16
CA THR A 22 -37.29 -11.61 -2.44
C THR A 22 -37.07 -11.50 -3.95
N VAL A 23 -36.13 -10.66 -4.33
CA VAL A 23 -35.74 -10.54 -5.73
C VAL A 23 -34.61 -11.52 -5.98
N ILE A 24 -34.89 -12.54 -6.81
CA ILE A 24 -33.85 -13.45 -7.28
C ILE A 24 -33.48 -13.02 -8.69
N MET A 25 -32.24 -12.61 -8.86
CA MET A 25 -31.65 -12.31 -10.15
C MET A 25 -30.67 -13.40 -10.52
N GLU A 26 -30.92 -14.11 -11.61
CA GLU A 26 -30.00 -15.09 -12.14
C GLU A 26 -29.38 -14.52 -13.44
N PHE A 27 -28.06 -14.30 -13.41
CA PHE A 27 -27.31 -13.86 -14.57
C PHE A 27 -26.50 -15.02 -15.15
N SER A 28 -26.75 -15.34 -16.39
CA SER A 28 -25.83 -16.16 -17.16
C SER A 28 -24.63 -15.29 -17.55
N GLY A 29 -23.41 -15.74 -17.24
CA GLY A 29 -22.21 -15.01 -17.61
C GLY A 29 -22.05 -14.75 -19.12
N LYS A 30 -22.75 -15.52 -19.96
CA LYS A 30 -22.75 -15.33 -21.41
C LYS A 30 -23.59 -14.13 -21.88
N GLU A 31 -24.65 -13.79 -21.18
CA GLU A 31 -25.55 -12.69 -21.54
C GLU A 31 -24.98 -11.32 -21.18
N LEU A 32 -24.08 -11.27 -20.20
CA LEU A 32 -23.41 -10.05 -19.79
C LEU A 32 -22.15 -9.71 -20.62
N VAL A 33 -21.72 -10.61 -21.48
CA VAL A 33 -20.59 -10.39 -22.42
C VAL A 33 -21.02 -9.63 -23.68
N MET A 34 -22.13 -8.94 -23.65
CA MET A 34 -22.69 -8.21 -24.78
C MET A 34 -22.02 -6.86 -25.10
N GLY A 35 -21.13 -6.39 -24.25
CA GLY A 35 -20.35 -5.17 -24.46
C GLY A 35 -18.93 -5.50 -24.91
N GLU A 36 -18.53 -5.02 -26.06
CA GLU A 36 -17.12 -5.00 -26.47
C GLU A 36 -16.51 -3.66 -25.99
N PRO A 37 -15.91 -3.60 -24.77
CA PRO A 37 -15.34 -2.36 -24.29
C PRO A 37 -14.18 -1.94 -25.17
N ASP A 38 -14.13 -0.65 -25.48
CA ASP A 38 -13.07 -0.07 -26.29
C ASP A 38 -11.74 -0.05 -25.49
N ALA A 39 -10.79 -0.87 -25.92
CA ALA A 39 -9.45 -0.94 -25.34
C ALA A 39 -8.60 0.31 -25.62
N SER A 40 -9.00 1.18 -26.53
CA SER A 40 -8.29 2.43 -26.85
C SER A 40 -8.31 3.43 -25.71
N SER A 41 -9.25 3.30 -24.76
CA SER A 41 -9.34 4.15 -23.55
C SER A 41 -8.37 3.76 -22.45
N PHE A 42 -7.68 2.62 -22.55
CA PHE A 42 -6.67 2.24 -21.56
C PHE A 42 -5.39 3.09 -21.64
N PRO A 43 -4.63 3.20 -20.54
CA PRO A 43 -3.33 3.86 -20.54
C PRO A 43 -2.44 3.35 -21.68
N SER A 44 -1.61 4.21 -22.24
CA SER A 44 -0.56 3.82 -23.18
C SER A 44 0.38 2.79 -22.54
N GLY A 45 1.09 2.05 -23.35
CA GLY A 45 1.96 0.99 -22.93
C GLY A 45 1.51 -0.38 -23.41
N GLY A 46 2.07 -1.44 -22.86
CA GLY A 46 1.91 -2.80 -23.36
C GLY A 46 0.48 -3.31 -23.47
N LEU A 47 -0.46 -2.77 -22.71
CA LEU A 47 -1.88 -3.12 -22.80
C LEU A 47 -2.54 -2.60 -24.08
N ARG A 48 -1.99 -1.58 -24.71
CA ARG A 48 -2.39 -1.07 -26.03
C ARG A 48 -1.72 -1.78 -27.19
N ALA A 49 -0.79 -2.67 -26.94
CA ALA A 49 -0.08 -3.40 -28.00
C ALA A 49 -0.96 -4.43 -28.73
N THR A 50 -2.25 -4.53 -28.40
CA THR A 50 -3.22 -5.30 -29.17
C THR A 50 -3.64 -4.48 -30.37
N PHE A 51 -3.53 -5.04 -31.58
CA PHE A 51 -3.97 -4.39 -32.82
C PHE A 51 -5.50 -4.26 -32.91
N GLU A 52 -6.23 -4.96 -32.07
CA GLU A 52 -7.68 -4.94 -31.97
C GLU A 52 -8.12 -4.10 -30.78
N ALA A 53 -8.93 -3.08 -31.00
CA ALA A 53 -9.44 -2.19 -29.96
C ALA A 53 -10.53 -2.83 -29.08
N ARG A 54 -11.00 -4.04 -29.44
CA ARG A 54 -12.03 -4.75 -28.70
C ARG A 54 -11.46 -5.50 -27.49
N GLY A 55 -12.28 -5.68 -26.48
CA GLY A 55 -12.00 -6.52 -25.33
C GLY A 55 -13.25 -7.26 -24.88
N TYR A 56 -13.10 -8.12 -23.89
CA TYR A 56 -14.20 -8.90 -23.33
C TYR A 56 -14.33 -8.61 -21.83
N THR A 57 -15.58 -8.53 -21.36
CA THR A 57 -15.90 -8.53 -19.95
C THR A 57 -16.53 -9.86 -19.57
N ALA A 58 -16.15 -10.41 -18.43
CA ALA A 58 -16.76 -11.60 -17.87
C ALA A 58 -17.19 -11.31 -16.43
N TRP A 59 -18.41 -11.70 -16.07
CA TRP A 59 -18.86 -11.58 -14.69
C TRP A 59 -18.01 -12.43 -13.76
N ASP A 60 -17.69 -11.86 -12.59
CA ASP A 60 -17.07 -12.60 -11.49
C ASP A 60 -18.16 -13.04 -10.49
N PRO A 61 -18.56 -14.33 -10.50
CA PRO A 61 -19.59 -14.82 -9.60
C PRO A 61 -19.12 -14.95 -8.12
N THR A 62 -17.84 -14.75 -7.85
CA THR A 62 -17.29 -14.77 -6.48
C THR A 62 -17.42 -13.43 -5.76
N SER A 63 -17.79 -12.36 -6.47
CA SER A 63 -18.14 -11.05 -5.92
C SER A 63 -19.60 -10.73 -6.19
N PHE A 64 -20.31 -10.26 -5.17
CA PHE A 64 -21.73 -9.97 -5.29
C PHE A 64 -22.01 -8.76 -6.16
N ALA A 65 -23.05 -8.83 -7.00
CA ALA A 65 -23.63 -7.66 -7.63
C ALA A 65 -24.33 -6.80 -6.57
N PHE A 66 -24.28 -5.48 -6.71
CA PHE A 66 -24.85 -4.56 -5.73
C PHE A 66 -25.49 -3.33 -6.39
N ILE A 67 -26.40 -2.67 -5.69
CA ILE A 67 -27.02 -1.42 -6.11
C ILE A 67 -26.41 -0.26 -5.33
N LYS A 68 -25.93 0.74 -6.06
CA LYS A 68 -25.38 1.97 -5.51
C LYS A 68 -25.84 3.14 -6.37
N ASP A 69 -26.41 4.19 -5.74
CA ASP A 69 -26.87 5.39 -6.43
C ASP A 69 -27.82 5.09 -7.60
N HIS A 70 -28.83 4.22 -7.37
CA HIS A 70 -29.81 3.75 -8.36
C HIS A 70 -29.21 3.03 -9.57
N SER A 71 -27.98 2.56 -9.48
CA SER A 71 -27.29 1.81 -10.53
C SER A 71 -26.93 0.40 -10.04
N LEU A 72 -27.17 -0.60 -10.87
CA LEU A 72 -26.70 -1.97 -10.64
C LEU A 72 -25.26 -2.09 -11.07
N TYR A 73 -24.40 -2.55 -10.15
CA TYR A 73 -22.99 -2.83 -10.38
C TYR A 73 -22.74 -4.33 -10.38
N ILE A 74 -22.09 -4.82 -11.40
CA ILE A 74 -21.72 -6.23 -11.54
C ILE A 74 -20.20 -6.31 -11.61
N PRO A 75 -19.53 -6.94 -10.63
CA PRO A 75 -18.08 -7.12 -10.67
C PRO A 75 -17.66 -7.95 -11.86
N THR A 76 -16.72 -7.45 -12.67
CA THR A 76 -16.28 -8.08 -13.91
C THR A 76 -14.77 -8.18 -14.01
N SER A 77 -14.33 -9.25 -14.67
CA SER A 77 -12.99 -9.37 -15.22
C SER A 77 -12.94 -8.76 -16.60
N PHE A 78 -11.77 -8.23 -17.00
CA PHE A 78 -11.58 -7.59 -18.28
C PHE A 78 -10.36 -8.16 -19.02
N VAL A 79 -10.58 -8.62 -20.24
CA VAL A 79 -9.58 -9.33 -21.03
C VAL A 79 -9.49 -8.70 -22.43
N SER A 80 -8.28 -8.59 -22.99
CA SER A 80 -8.10 -8.13 -24.36
C SER A 80 -8.67 -9.12 -25.36
N TYR A 81 -8.82 -8.68 -26.62
CA TYR A 81 -9.26 -9.54 -27.71
C TYR A 81 -8.36 -10.78 -27.90
N THR A 82 -7.07 -10.64 -27.67
CA THR A 82 -6.07 -11.71 -27.80
C THR A 82 -5.87 -12.54 -26.52
N GLY A 83 -6.61 -12.24 -25.45
CA GLY A 83 -6.65 -13.05 -24.23
C GLY A 83 -5.79 -12.57 -23.08
N GLU A 84 -5.03 -11.48 -23.25
CA GLU A 84 -4.27 -10.90 -22.13
C GLU A 84 -5.24 -10.24 -21.13
N VAL A 85 -4.97 -10.44 -19.84
CA VAL A 85 -5.76 -9.83 -18.76
C VAL A 85 -5.36 -8.38 -18.56
N LEU A 86 -6.35 -7.49 -18.55
CA LEU A 86 -6.17 -6.04 -18.52
C LEU A 86 -6.48 -5.42 -17.16
N ASP A 87 -7.17 -6.15 -16.29
CA ASP A 87 -7.59 -5.73 -14.97
C ASP A 87 -6.61 -6.17 -13.87
N LYS A 88 -6.93 -5.82 -12.62
CA LYS A 88 -6.21 -6.30 -11.42
C LYS A 88 -6.90 -7.50 -10.77
N LYS A 89 -8.17 -7.72 -11.06
CA LYS A 89 -9.00 -8.78 -10.48
C LYS A 89 -8.61 -10.16 -11.00
N THR A 90 -8.50 -10.34 -12.31
CA THR A 90 -8.19 -11.64 -12.92
C THR A 90 -6.86 -12.23 -12.44
N PRO A 91 -5.74 -11.47 -12.37
CA PRO A 91 -4.50 -12.01 -11.81
C PRO A 91 -4.65 -12.39 -10.33
N LEU A 92 -5.40 -11.62 -9.53
CA LEU A 92 -5.66 -11.95 -8.14
C LEU A 92 -6.41 -13.29 -8.02
N LEU A 93 -7.50 -13.48 -8.75
CA LEU A 93 -8.25 -14.74 -8.80
C LEU A 93 -7.38 -15.93 -9.24
N ARG A 94 -6.51 -15.73 -10.24
CA ARG A 94 -5.55 -16.76 -10.67
C ARG A 94 -4.55 -17.09 -9.56
N SER A 95 -4.10 -16.10 -8.77
CA SER A 95 -3.19 -16.33 -7.64
C SER A 95 -3.87 -17.10 -6.51
N GLU A 96 -5.14 -16.87 -6.27
CA GLU A 96 -5.94 -17.64 -5.30
C GLU A 96 -6.13 -19.09 -5.75
N ALA A 97 -6.39 -19.32 -7.02
CA ALA A 97 -6.45 -20.68 -7.57
C ALA A 97 -5.09 -21.39 -7.48
N ALA A 98 -3.98 -20.66 -7.69
CA ALA A 98 -2.63 -21.21 -7.57
C ALA A 98 -2.30 -21.61 -6.12
N ILE A 99 -2.63 -20.75 -5.15
CA ILE A 99 -2.38 -21.03 -3.73
C ILE A 99 -3.29 -22.15 -3.20
N ASP A 100 -4.55 -22.19 -3.59
CA ASP A 100 -5.45 -23.33 -3.29
C ASP A 100 -4.84 -24.65 -3.75
N LYS A 101 -4.46 -24.73 -5.00
CA LYS A 101 -3.88 -25.95 -5.59
C LYS A 101 -2.58 -26.37 -4.89
N ALA A 102 -1.69 -25.41 -4.60
CA ALA A 102 -0.41 -25.67 -3.95
C ALA A 102 -0.59 -26.11 -2.48
N ALA A 103 -1.42 -25.38 -1.72
CA ALA A 103 -1.66 -25.67 -0.31
C ALA A 103 -2.34 -27.03 -0.11
N ARG A 104 -3.34 -27.38 -0.92
CA ARG A 104 -3.99 -28.71 -0.86
C ARG A 104 -3.00 -29.85 -1.13
N ARG A 105 -2.06 -29.65 -2.04
CA ARG A 105 -1.02 -30.65 -2.33
C ARG A 105 -0.05 -30.84 -1.16
N VAL A 106 0.28 -29.77 -0.44
CA VAL A 106 1.10 -29.84 0.77
C VAL A 106 0.29 -30.47 1.92
N LEU A 107 -0.99 -30.11 2.09
CA LEU A 107 -1.86 -30.72 3.11
C LEU A 107 -2.05 -32.23 2.93
N ALA A 108 -1.99 -32.73 1.68
CA ALA A 108 -2.03 -34.17 1.42
C ALA A 108 -0.83 -34.93 2.03
N LEU A 109 0.33 -34.29 2.22
CA LEU A 109 1.47 -34.87 2.95
C LEU A 109 1.13 -35.16 4.43
N PHE A 110 0.16 -34.44 4.98
CA PHE A 110 -0.35 -34.60 6.36
C PHE A 110 -1.67 -35.37 6.41
N GLY A 111 -2.03 -36.11 5.37
CA GLY A 111 -3.28 -36.87 5.32
C GLY A 111 -4.55 -35.99 5.35
N LYS A 112 -4.43 -34.67 5.09
CA LYS A 112 -5.54 -33.73 5.10
C LYS A 112 -5.99 -33.41 3.66
N PHE A 113 -7.26 -33.59 3.36
CA PHE A 113 -7.83 -33.45 2.02
C PHE A 113 -9.01 -32.46 2.02
N PRO A 114 -8.76 -31.15 2.23
CA PRO A 114 -9.84 -30.15 2.11
C PRO A 114 -10.27 -30.02 0.65
N LYS A 115 -11.52 -29.62 0.44
CA LYS A 115 -12.04 -29.33 -0.91
C LYS A 115 -11.42 -28.06 -1.47
N ARG A 116 -11.18 -27.06 -0.61
CA ARG A 116 -10.63 -25.76 -0.97
C ARG A 116 -9.73 -25.22 0.16
N VAL A 117 -8.68 -24.50 -0.21
CA VAL A 117 -7.92 -23.60 0.66
C VAL A 117 -8.10 -22.19 0.14
N VAL A 118 -8.44 -21.28 1.01
CA VAL A 118 -8.75 -19.88 0.69
C VAL A 118 -7.70 -18.98 1.30
N SER A 119 -7.19 -18.02 0.55
CA SER A 119 -6.46 -16.89 1.11
C SER A 119 -7.46 -15.83 1.57
N TYR A 120 -7.25 -15.32 2.79
CA TYR A 120 -8.04 -14.28 3.41
C TYR A 120 -7.22 -13.01 3.56
N VAL A 121 -7.87 -11.86 3.49
CA VAL A 121 -7.26 -10.58 3.83
C VAL A 121 -8.25 -9.67 4.55
N GLY A 122 -7.75 -8.95 5.56
CA GLY A 122 -8.43 -7.83 6.21
C GLY A 122 -7.61 -6.57 5.97
N PRO A 123 -7.99 -5.71 5.02
CA PRO A 123 -7.28 -4.47 4.75
C PRO A 123 -7.74 -3.37 5.71
N GLU A 124 -6.84 -2.85 6.52
CA GLU A 124 -7.06 -1.69 7.39
C GLU A 124 -6.87 -0.42 6.57
N GLN A 125 -7.92 0.41 6.47
CA GLN A 125 -7.90 1.61 5.66
C GLN A 125 -7.65 2.84 6.51
N GLU A 126 -6.44 3.36 6.47
CA GLU A 126 -6.10 4.66 7.04
C GLU A 126 -6.43 5.79 6.06
N TYR A 127 -6.75 6.97 6.60
CA TYR A 127 -7.10 8.15 5.81
C TYR A 127 -7.01 9.43 6.63
N PHE A 128 -6.90 10.57 5.95
CA PHE A 128 -7.06 11.89 6.56
C PHE A 128 -8.41 12.51 6.18
N LEU A 129 -8.91 13.38 7.06
CA LEU A 129 -10.04 14.27 6.79
C LEU A 129 -9.59 15.72 6.78
N VAL A 130 -10.08 16.49 5.81
CA VAL A 130 -9.89 17.94 5.72
C VAL A 130 -11.24 18.59 5.46
N ASP A 131 -11.46 19.78 6.02
CA ASP A 131 -12.64 20.57 5.70
C ASP A 131 -12.73 20.87 4.19
N GLU A 132 -13.92 20.74 3.61
CA GLU A 132 -14.20 20.94 2.17
C GLU A 132 -13.73 22.30 1.67
N ASP A 133 -13.97 23.37 2.44
CA ASP A 133 -13.60 24.73 2.06
C ASP A 133 -12.06 24.90 2.05
N LEU A 134 -11.38 24.36 3.06
CA LEU A 134 -9.92 24.40 3.14
C LEU A 134 -9.25 23.55 2.05
N TYR A 135 -9.82 22.38 1.75
CA TYR A 135 -9.38 21.56 0.63
C TYR A 135 -9.51 22.29 -0.70
N SER A 136 -10.66 22.95 -0.93
CA SER A 136 -10.94 23.69 -2.17
C SER A 136 -10.05 24.91 -2.35
N ALA A 137 -9.57 25.49 -1.24
CA ALA A 137 -8.63 26.61 -1.25
C ALA A 137 -7.17 26.18 -1.49
N ARG A 138 -6.89 24.87 -1.59
CA ARG A 138 -5.54 24.31 -1.80
C ARG A 138 -5.48 23.56 -3.14
N PRO A 139 -4.96 24.21 -4.24
CA PRO A 139 -4.85 23.55 -5.54
C PRO A 139 -3.96 22.31 -5.53
N ASP A 140 -2.92 22.24 -4.70
CA ASP A 140 -2.09 21.05 -4.54
C ASP A 140 -2.91 19.87 -4.00
N LEU A 141 -3.73 20.05 -2.96
CA LEU A 141 -4.60 18.99 -2.45
C LEU A 141 -5.61 18.52 -3.51
N SER A 142 -6.21 19.45 -4.25
CA SER A 142 -7.23 19.11 -5.25
C SER A 142 -6.65 18.42 -6.49
N LEU A 143 -5.39 18.70 -6.87
CA LEU A 143 -4.76 18.18 -8.08
C LEU A 143 -3.83 16.98 -7.82
N THR A 144 -3.24 16.88 -6.61
CA THR A 144 -2.26 15.82 -6.28
C THR A 144 -2.65 14.96 -5.07
N GLU A 145 -3.73 15.32 -4.36
CA GLU A 145 -4.18 14.71 -3.11
C GLU A 145 -3.17 14.84 -1.95
N ARG A 146 -2.10 15.66 -2.13
CA ARG A 146 -1.14 16.00 -1.08
C ARG A 146 -0.75 17.48 -1.11
N THR A 147 -0.25 18.00 0.02
CA THR A 147 0.35 19.32 0.07
C THR A 147 1.76 19.29 -0.52
N LEU A 148 2.03 20.16 -1.49
CA LEU A 148 3.37 20.31 -2.11
C LEU A 148 4.22 21.35 -1.39
N LEU A 149 3.61 22.11 -0.49
CA LEU A 149 4.22 23.13 0.36
C LEU A 149 3.44 23.24 1.68
N GLY A 150 4.05 23.79 2.69
CA GLY A 150 3.43 24.04 3.99
C GLY A 150 4.38 23.73 5.14
N HIS A 151 4.61 24.75 5.97
CA HIS A 151 5.42 24.61 7.17
C HIS A 151 4.67 23.82 8.25
N GLU A 152 5.41 23.06 9.03
CA GLU A 152 4.92 22.27 10.16
C GLU A 152 4.17 23.15 11.17
N SER A 153 3.05 22.65 11.70
CA SER A 153 2.29 23.33 12.75
C SER A 153 3.04 23.26 14.09
N ALA A 154 2.95 24.32 14.89
CA ALA A 154 3.58 24.36 16.22
C ALA A 154 3.05 23.26 17.16
N LYS A 155 1.76 22.97 17.12
CA LYS A 155 1.19 21.74 17.67
C LYS A 155 1.01 20.73 16.53
N ASN A 156 1.51 19.54 16.73
CA ASN A 156 1.49 18.47 15.76
C ASN A 156 1.07 17.16 16.45
N GLN A 157 1.87 16.10 16.40
CA GLN A 157 1.61 14.80 17.02
C GLN A 157 2.51 14.50 18.23
N GLN A 158 3.17 15.49 18.81
CA GLN A 158 4.21 15.32 19.83
C GLN A 158 3.78 14.56 21.09
N LEU A 159 2.49 14.63 21.43
CA LEU A 159 1.96 14.02 22.65
C LEU A 159 1.13 12.76 22.38
N ASP A 160 0.99 12.36 21.13
CA ASP A 160 0.10 11.27 20.68
C ASP A 160 -1.36 11.44 21.20
N ASP A 161 -1.75 12.66 21.52
CA ASP A 161 -3.02 12.98 22.15
C ASP A 161 -4.22 12.81 21.20
N HIS A 162 -4.00 12.79 19.90
CA HIS A 162 -5.03 12.44 18.93
C HIS A 162 -5.32 10.93 18.97
N TYR A 163 -4.29 10.08 18.96
CA TYR A 163 -4.44 8.62 18.98
C TYR A 163 -5.21 8.13 20.22
N PHE A 164 -4.89 8.67 21.38
CA PHE A 164 -5.52 8.33 22.66
C PHE A 164 -6.75 9.17 22.98
N GLY A 165 -7.09 10.14 22.13
CA GLY A 165 -8.21 11.05 22.32
C GLY A 165 -9.56 10.49 21.89
N ALA A 166 -10.64 11.19 22.27
CA ALA A 166 -11.96 10.91 21.74
C ALA A 166 -12.07 11.31 20.27
N ILE A 167 -12.85 10.55 19.50
CA ILE A 167 -13.17 10.92 18.12
C ILE A 167 -14.00 12.23 18.15
N PRO A 168 -13.59 13.29 17.43
CA PRO A 168 -14.36 14.54 17.37
C PRO A 168 -15.81 14.30 16.90
N SER A 169 -16.78 14.98 17.50
CA SER A 169 -18.21 14.71 17.26
C SER A 169 -18.60 14.76 15.79
N ARG A 170 -18.11 15.75 15.04
CA ARG A 170 -18.38 15.88 13.60
C ARG A 170 -17.81 14.70 12.79
N VAL A 171 -16.64 14.21 13.17
CA VAL A 171 -16.03 13.02 12.56
C VAL A 171 -16.81 11.76 12.93
N GLN A 172 -17.26 11.67 14.17
CA GLN A 172 -18.10 10.57 14.66
C GLN A 172 -19.38 10.42 13.82
N GLU A 173 -20.04 11.53 13.48
CA GLU A 173 -21.25 11.50 12.65
C GLU A 173 -20.92 11.06 11.20
N PHE A 174 -19.82 11.52 10.63
CA PHE A 174 -19.32 11.03 9.35
C PHE A 174 -19.05 9.50 9.39
N MET A 175 -18.38 9.01 10.42
CA MET A 175 -18.06 7.59 10.56
C MET A 175 -19.31 6.72 10.69
N LYS A 176 -20.33 7.16 11.43
CA LYS A 176 -21.62 6.45 11.57
C LYS A 176 -22.36 6.36 10.23
N ASP A 177 -22.42 7.47 9.47
CA ASP A 177 -23.05 7.48 8.16
C ASP A 177 -22.28 6.57 7.18
N LEU A 178 -20.94 6.64 7.21
CA LEU A 178 -20.07 5.76 6.41
C LEU A 178 -20.33 4.28 6.71
N GLU A 179 -20.37 3.88 7.97
CA GLU A 179 -20.66 2.49 8.37
C GLU A 179 -22.03 2.04 7.87
N THR A 180 -23.05 2.91 7.99
CA THR A 180 -24.41 2.61 7.51
C THR A 180 -24.42 2.34 6.01
N GLU A 181 -23.74 3.18 5.22
CA GLU A 181 -23.64 2.98 3.78
C GLU A 181 -22.82 1.73 3.42
N CYS A 182 -21.77 1.41 4.20
CA CYS A 182 -20.99 0.18 4.03
C CYS A 182 -21.84 -1.07 4.28
N TYR A 183 -22.62 -1.09 5.36
CA TYR A 183 -23.49 -2.25 5.67
C TYR A 183 -24.55 -2.49 4.60
N LYS A 184 -25.13 -1.41 4.03
CA LYS A 184 -26.08 -1.52 2.90
C LYS A 184 -25.44 -2.17 1.66
N LEU A 185 -24.13 -2.07 1.51
CA LEU A 185 -23.36 -2.63 0.39
C LEU A 185 -22.67 -3.96 0.72
N GLY A 186 -22.93 -4.51 1.91
CA GLY A 186 -22.35 -5.78 2.36
C GLY A 186 -20.87 -5.66 2.79
N ILE A 187 -20.32 -4.45 2.96
CA ILE A 187 -18.96 -4.26 3.44
C ILE A 187 -18.94 -4.47 4.96
N PRO A 188 -18.19 -5.45 5.50
CA PRO A 188 -18.26 -5.83 6.90
C PRO A 188 -17.35 -4.95 7.78
N VAL A 189 -17.68 -3.69 7.94
CA VAL A 189 -16.95 -2.75 8.81
C VAL A 189 -17.00 -3.24 10.26
N LYS A 190 -15.87 -3.16 10.97
CA LYS A 190 -15.77 -3.61 12.36
C LYS A 190 -15.29 -2.53 13.32
N THR A 191 -14.18 -1.87 13.02
CA THR A 191 -13.58 -0.88 13.92
C THR A 191 -13.31 0.43 13.22
N ARG A 192 -13.35 1.49 14.00
CA ARG A 192 -12.95 2.85 13.64
C ARG A 192 -12.23 3.48 14.83
N HIS A 193 -11.19 4.24 14.58
CA HIS A 193 -10.45 4.96 15.61
C HIS A 193 -9.64 6.11 15.05
N ASN A 194 -9.10 6.93 15.96
CA ASN A 194 -8.11 7.93 15.63
C ASN A 194 -6.77 7.28 15.35
N GLU A 195 -6.03 7.81 14.38
CA GLU A 195 -4.63 7.51 14.12
C GLU A 195 -3.70 8.56 14.78
N VAL A 196 -2.39 8.37 14.63
CA VAL A 196 -1.39 9.17 15.36
C VAL A 196 -1.36 10.62 14.90
N ALA A 197 -1.42 10.87 13.59
CA ALA A 197 -1.41 12.25 13.09
C ALA A 197 -2.74 12.97 13.36
N PRO A 198 -2.72 14.28 13.60
CA PRO A 198 -3.95 15.06 13.67
C PRO A 198 -4.80 14.89 12.42
N ASN A 199 -6.11 14.74 12.59
CA ASN A 199 -7.08 14.48 11.52
C ASN A 199 -6.84 13.20 10.70
N GLN A 200 -6.05 12.26 11.24
CA GLN A 200 -5.87 10.93 10.69
C GLN A 200 -6.75 9.91 11.42
N PHE A 201 -7.35 9.01 10.66
CA PHE A 201 -8.30 8.01 11.17
C PHE A 201 -8.11 6.69 10.43
N GLU A 202 -8.63 5.62 11.02
CA GLU A 202 -8.66 4.29 10.43
C GLU A 202 -10.06 3.68 10.47
N LEU A 203 -10.34 2.87 9.46
CA LEU A 203 -11.49 1.98 9.41
C LEU A 203 -11.00 0.58 9.00
N ALA A 204 -11.26 -0.40 9.87
CA ALA A 204 -10.88 -1.79 9.62
C ALA A 204 -12.13 -2.68 9.45
N PRO A 205 -12.28 -3.38 8.31
CA PRO A 205 -13.31 -4.39 8.10
C PRO A 205 -12.94 -5.74 8.73
N ILE A 206 -13.91 -6.64 8.86
CA ILE A 206 -13.66 -8.05 9.09
C ILE A 206 -12.96 -8.63 7.85
N TYR A 207 -12.00 -9.55 8.06
CA TYR A 207 -11.33 -10.23 6.95
C TYR A 207 -12.29 -11.10 6.14
N GLU A 208 -12.07 -11.14 4.85
CA GLU A 208 -12.84 -11.91 3.89
C GLU A 208 -11.90 -12.68 2.94
N GLU A 209 -12.48 -13.47 2.06
CA GLU A 209 -11.75 -14.04 0.93
C GLU A 209 -11.06 -12.90 0.13
N CYS A 210 -9.84 -13.15 -0.30
CA CYS A 210 -8.92 -12.10 -0.71
C CYS A 210 -9.45 -11.23 -1.87
N ASN A 211 -10.07 -11.84 -2.89
CA ASN A 211 -10.66 -11.08 -4.00
C ASN A 211 -11.88 -10.26 -3.55
N LEU A 212 -12.76 -10.84 -2.74
CA LEU A 212 -13.94 -10.14 -2.22
C LEU A 212 -13.53 -8.98 -1.30
N ALA A 213 -12.58 -9.20 -0.39
CA ALA A 213 -12.06 -8.16 0.49
C ALA A 213 -11.44 -7.00 -0.30
N ASN A 214 -10.73 -7.30 -1.39
CA ASN A 214 -10.17 -6.28 -2.27
C ASN A 214 -11.26 -5.47 -2.99
N ASP A 215 -12.31 -6.11 -3.47
CA ASP A 215 -13.45 -5.44 -4.09
C ASP A 215 -14.19 -4.54 -3.09
N HIS A 216 -14.45 -5.06 -1.89
CA HIS A 216 -15.06 -4.29 -0.80
C HIS A 216 -14.18 -3.09 -0.40
N ASN A 217 -12.87 -3.23 -0.36
CA ASN A 217 -11.98 -2.10 -0.09
C ASN A 217 -12.04 -1.03 -1.19
N GLN A 218 -12.07 -1.41 -2.47
CA GLN A 218 -12.21 -0.45 -3.56
C GLN A 218 -13.57 0.28 -3.50
N LEU A 219 -14.63 -0.45 -3.15
CA LEU A 219 -15.96 0.12 -2.97
C LEU A 219 -15.98 1.05 -1.74
N LEU A 220 -15.39 0.65 -0.62
CA LEU A 220 -15.22 1.45 0.59
C LEU A 220 -14.57 2.80 0.28
N MET A 221 -13.43 2.81 -0.44
CA MET A 221 -12.73 4.05 -0.83
C MET A 221 -13.65 5.00 -1.63
N SER A 222 -14.49 4.45 -2.52
CA SER A 222 -15.49 5.22 -3.28
C SER A 222 -16.58 5.79 -2.36
N VAL A 223 -17.08 4.98 -1.42
CA VAL A 223 -18.13 5.38 -0.46
C VAL A 223 -17.60 6.46 0.49
N MET A 224 -16.37 6.30 1.00
CA MET A 224 -15.71 7.32 1.84
C MET A 224 -15.67 8.69 1.17
N LYS A 225 -15.24 8.75 -0.10
CA LYS A 225 -15.20 10.01 -0.88
C LYS A 225 -16.57 10.63 -1.09
N ARG A 226 -17.62 9.83 -1.16
CA ARG A 226 -19.00 10.32 -1.30
C ARG A 226 -19.59 10.80 0.02
N VAL A 227 -19.48 9.98 1.07
CA VAL A 227 -20.07 10.28 2.38
C VAL A 227 -19.40 11.47 3.04
N SER A 228 -18.07 11.62 2.91
CA SER A 228 -17.34 12.74 3.48
C SER A 228 -17.90 14.11 3.05
N ARG A 229 -18.33 14.23 1.78
CA ARG A 229 -18.93 15.47 1.25
C ARG A 229 -20.26 15.85 1.92
N ARG A 230 -21.04 14.86 2.38
CA ARG A 230 -22.28 15.13 3.12
C ARG A 230 -22.01 15.81 4.47
N HIS A 231 -20.81 15.61 4.99
CA HIS A 231 -20.34 16.16 6.26
C HIS A 231 -19.38 17.35 6.09
N ASN A 232 -19.33 17.94 4.88
CA ASN A 232 -18.40 19.03 4.52
C ASN A 232 -16.93 18.65 4.78
N PHE A 233 -16.57 17.39 4.51
CA PHE A 233 -15.21 16.88 4.55
C PHE A 233 -14.75 16.39 3.18
N ARG A 234 -13.43 16.35 3.01
CA ARG A 234 -12.73 15.57 2.00
C ARG A 234 -11.87 14.49 2.67
N VAL A 235 -12.01 13.28 2.17
CA VAL A 235 -11.11 12.16 2.53
C VAL A 235 -9.88 12.25 1.64
N LEU A 236 -8.70 12.24 2.27
CA LEU A 236 -7.42 12.09 1.58
C LEU A 236 -6.94 10.67 1.78
N LEU A 237 -6.74 9.97 0.68
CA LEU A 237 -6.23 8.60 0.65
C LEU A 237 -4.75 8.54 0.21
N HIS A 238 -4.15 9.69 -0.10
CA HIS A 238 -2.72 9.77 -0.39
C HIS A 238 -1.90 9.31 0.82
N GLU A 239 -0.83 8.56 0.59
CA GLU A 239 -0.02 7.96 1.65
C GLU A 239 0.69 8.96 2.56
N LYS A 240 0.99 10.15 2.03
CA LYS A 240 1.67 11.23 2.78
C LYS A 240 1.10 12.59 2.37
N PRO A 241 -0.14 12.94 2.78
CA PRO A 241 -0.73 14.21 2.37
C PRO A 241 -0.09 15.42 3.04
N PHE A 242 0.54 15.24 4.21
CA PHE A 242 1.20 16.30 4.97
C PHE A 242 2.62 15.88 5.35
N ASN A 243 3.58 16.76 5.16
CA ASN A 243 4.96 16.54 5.62
C ASN A 243 5.06 16.72 7.15
N GLY A 244 6.03 16.06 7.78
CA GLY A 244 6.28 16.21 9.22
C GLY A 244 5.35 15.41 10.14
N VAL A 245 4.28 14.79 9.62
CA VAL A 245 3.37 13.92 10.39
C VAL A 245 3.33 12.51 9.81
N ASN A 246 2.68 11.56 10.49
CA ASN A 246 2.49 10.21 9.99
C ASN A 246 1.83 10.17 8.61
N GLY A 247 2.14 9.13 7.86
CA GLY A 247 1.45 8.78 6.62
C GLY A 247 0.39 7.71 6.83
N SER A 248 -0.43 7.49 5.81
CA SER A 248 -1.50 6.50 5.81
C SER A 248 -1.15 5.25 5.02
N GLY A 249 -1.40 4.10 5.61
CA GLY A 249 -1.23 2.79 5.02
C GLY A 249 -2.54 2.06 4.75
N LYS A 250 -2.37 0.84 4.26
CA LYS A 250 -3.40 -0.17 4.13
C LYS A 250 -2.82 -1.49 4.58
N HIS A 251 -2.78 -1.70 5.89
CA HIS A 251 -2.22 -2.93 6.43
C HIS A 251 -3.06 -4.13 5.99
N CYS A 252 -2.43 -5.11 5.39
CA CYS A 252 -3.09 -6.30 4.86
C CYS A 252 -2.86 -7.47 5.81
N ASN A 253 -3.85 -7.76 6.65
CA ASN A 253 -3.86 -8.93 7.51
C ASN A 253 -4.18 -10.18 6.68
N TRP A 254 -3.15 -10.92 6.29
CA TRP A 254 -3.26 -12.05 5.37
C TRP A 254 -3.14 -13.40 6.08
N SER A 255 -4.00 -14.35 5.70
CA SER A 255 -3.96 -15.72 6.21
C SER A 255 -4.45 -16.72 5.17
N MET A 256 -4.32 -18.02 5.49
CA MET A 256 -4.88 -19.12 4.70
C MET A 256 -5.74 -20.03 5.59
N GLY A 257 -6.88 -20.45 5.07
CA GLY A 257 -7.77 -21.38 5.76
C GLY A 257 -8.40 -22.39 4.84
N THR A 258 -8.82 -23.52 5.40
CA THR A 258 -9.53 -24.57 4.67
C THR A 258 -11.04 -24.27 4.63
N ASP A 259 -11.75 -24.93 3.69
CA ASP A 259 -13.22 -24.95 3.62
C ASP A 259 -13.90 -25.49 4.90
N LYS A 260 -13.13 -26.09 5.81
CA LYS A 260 -13.60 -26.56 7.13
C LYS A 260 -13.30 -25.59 8.27
N GLY A 261 -12.84 -24.37 7.96
CA GLY A 261 -12.54 -23.34 8.96
C GLY A 261 -11.21 -23.52 9.70
N VAL A 262 -10.32 -24.41 9.24
CA VAL A 262 -9.00 -24.60 9.85
C VAL A 262 -8.05 -23.54 9.33
N ASN A 263 -7.55 -22.66 10.21
CA ASN A 263 -6.51 -21.70 9.89
C ASN A 263 -5.15 -22.41 9.82
N LEU A 264 -4.43 -22.26 8.69
CA LEU A 264 -3.13 -22.91 8.48
C LEU A 264 -1.98 -22.25 9.25
N PHE A 265 -2.20 -21.04 9.73
CA PHE A 265 -1.25 -20.29 10.57
C PHE A 265 -1.59 -20.36 12.07
N SER A 266 -2.47 -21.26 12.47
CA SER A 266 -2.72 -21.54 13.87
C SER A 266 -2.12 -22.89 14.26
N PRO A 267 -1.39 -22.97 15.39
CA PRO A 267 -0.93 -24.25 15.92
C PRO A 267 -2.12 -25.13 16.25
N GLY A 268 -1.92 -26.43 16.16
CA GLY A 268 -2.91 -27.44 16.50
C GLY A 268 -2.76 -27.96 17.92
N LYS A 269 -3.61 -28.95 18.26
CA LYS A 269 -3.55 -29.62 19.54
C LYS A 269 -2.63 -30.84 19.56
N ASP A 270 -2.32 -31.39 18.40
CA ASP A 270 -1.44 -32.54 18.22
C ASP A 270 -0.17 -32.21 17.48
N ARG A 271 0.78 -33.16 17.45
CA ARG A 271 2.09 -33.00 16.84
C ARG A 271 2.02 -32.80 15.32
N GLU A 272 1.10 -33.49 14.65
CA GLU A 272 0.93 -33.41 13.20
C GLU A 272 0.39 -32.03 12.77
N ASP A 273 -0.58 -31.52 13.50
CA ASP A 273 -1.12 -30.18 13.27
C ASP A 273 -0.09 -29.08 13.56
N ASN A 274 0.79 -29.29 14.57
CA ASN A 274 1.88 -28.38 14.85
C ASN A 274 2.95 -28.40 13.74
N LEU A 275 3.29 -29.56 13.22
CA LEU A 275 4.22 -29.66 12.09
C LEU A 275 3.62 -29.06 10.82
N ARG A 276 2.33 -29.22 10.58
CA ARG A 276 1.60 -28.54 9.52
C ARG A 276 1.71 -27.01 9.67
N PHE A 277 1.42 -26.49 10.87
CA PHE A 277 1.56 -25.05 11.16
C PHE A 277 2.96 -24.54 10.86
N ILE A 278 3.99 -25.16 11.39
CA ILE A 278 5.41 -24.79 11.11
C ILE A 278 5.71 -24.86 9.60
N THR A 279 5.19 -25.87 8.90
CA THR A 279 5.38 -26.00 7.45
C THR A 279 4.84 -24.80 6.70
N PHE A 280 3.63 -24.32 7.00
CA PHE A 280 3.08 -23.16 6.32
C PHE A 280 3.77 -21.85 6.71
N VAL A 281 4.13 -21.68 7.98
CA VAL A 281 4.91 -20.51 8.44
C VAL A 281 6.27 -20.45 7.76
N VAL A 282 7.04 -21.55 7.77
CA VAL A 282 8.38 -21.60 7.18
C VAL A 282 8.34 -21.36 5.68
N ASN A 283 7.39 -21.95 4.96
CA ASN A 283 7.26 -21.73 3.52
C ASN A 283 6.84 -20.29 3.20
N THR A 284 6.04 -19.64 4.04
CA THR A 284 5.70 -18.22 3.88
C THR A 284 6.95 -17.35 4.07
N ILE A 285 7.73 -17.58 5.13
CA ILE A 285 8.99 -16.85 5.38
C ILE A 285 9.97 -17.05 4.22
N MET A 286 10.09 -18.27 3.72
CA MET A 286 10.96 -18.61 2.58
C MET A 286 10.50 -17.90 1.30
N ALA A 287 9.20 -17.82 1.05
CA ALA A 287 8.63 -17.07 -0.07
C ALA A 287 8.96 -15.57 0.04
N VAL A 288 8.80 -14.98 1.23
CA VAL A 288 9.13 -13.58 1.48
C VAL A 288 10.63 -13.32 1.30
N TYR A 289 11.48 -14.23 1.72
CA TYR A 289 12.92 -14.14 1.51
C TYR A 289 13.30 -14.17 0.03
N LYS A 290 12.86 -15.20 -0.71
CA LYS A 290 13.19 -15.37 -2.14
C LYS A 290 12.63 -14.25 -3.02
N TYR A 291 11.44 -13.79 -2.72
CA TYR A 291 10.74 -12.77 -3.51
C TYR A 291 10.69 -11.41 -2.81
N ASN A 292 11.68 -11.14 -1.96
CA ASN A 292 11.82 -9.89 -1.22
C ASN A 292 11.71 -8.64 -2.11
N ALA A 293 12.51 -8.58 -3.18
CA ALA A 293 12.49 -7.49 -4.15
C ALA A 293 11.13 -7.35 -4.86
N LEU A 294 10.47 -8.46 -5.21
CA LEU A 294 9.16 -8.45 -5.85
C LEU A 294 8.07 -7.94 -4.91
N LEU A 295 8.08 -8.37 -3.64
CA LEU A 295 7.14 -7.87 -2.63
C LEU A 295 7.32 -6.37 -2.42
N LYS A 296 8.56 -5.88 -2.39
CA LYS A 296 8.85 -4.45 -2.35
C LYS A 296 8.32 -3.72 -3.60
N ALA A 297 8.54 -4.26 -4.79
CA ALA A 297 8.00 -3.71 -6.04
C ALA A 297 6.46 -3.69 -6.06
N SER A 298 5.81 -4.64 -5.38
CA SER A 298 4.34 -4.76 -5.35
C SER A 298 3.65 -3.63 -4.58
N ILE A 299 4.38 -2.99 -3.66
CA ILE A 299 3.90 -1.87 -2.83
C ILE A 299 4.52 -0.53 -3.23
N ALA A 300 5.45 -0.55 -4.18
CA ALA A 300 6.13 0.65 -4.67
C ALA A 300 5.19 1.54 -5.48
N SER A 301 5.21 2.82 -5.19
CA SER A 301 4.54 3.86 -5.98
C SER A 301 5.17 5.22 -5.69
N ALA A 302 4.95 6.20 -6.57
CA ALA A 302 5.39 7.56 -6.34
C ALA A 302 4.84 8.14 -5.02
N THR A 303 3.64 7.73 -4.62
CA THR A 303 2.96 8.23 -3.42
C THR A 303 3.41 7.50 -2.15
N ASN A 304 3.55 6.18 -2.20
CA ASN A 304 3.95 5.38 -1.04
C ASN A 304 5.44 5.56 -0.66
N ALA A 305 6.28 5.97 -1.62
CA ALA A 305 7.69 6.28 -1.36
C ALA A 305 7.87 7.39 -0.31
N HIS A 306 6.97 8.36 -0.26
CA HIS A 306 6.98 9.44 0.74
C HIS A 306 6.64 8.97 2.15
N ARG A 307 5.94 7.83 2.28
CA ARG A 307 5.50 7.28 3.57
C ARG A 307 6.54 6.34 4.18
N LEU A 308 7.07 5.40 3.41
CA LEU A 308 7.90 4.31 3.91
C LEU A 308 9.22 4.80 4.53
N GLY A 309 9.60 4.18 5.66
CA GLY A 309 10.86 4.47 6.35
C GLY A 309 10.88 5.75 7.17
N ALA A 310 9.74 6.39 7.38
CA ALA A 310 9.62 7.62 8.17
C ALA A 310 8.50 7.53 9.21
N ASN A 311 8.74 8.09 10.40
CA ASN A 311 7.82 8.10 11.53
C ASN A 311 7.37 6.67 11.92
N GLU A 312 6.08 6.42 12.07
CA GLU A 312 5.51 5.10 12.40
C GLU A 312 5.21 4.22 11.17
N ALA A 313 5.52 4.68 9.97
CA ALA A 313 5.38 3.88 8.76
C ALA A 313 6.35 2.69 8.79
N PRO A 314 6.02 1.57 8.11
CA PRO A 314 6.93 0.45 8.03
C PRO A 314 8.29 0.84 7.45
N PRO A 315 9.39 0.17 7.88
CA PRO A 315 10.68 0.33 7.23
C PRO A 315 10.60 0.05 5.73
N ALA A 316 11.47 0.71 4.95
CA ALA A 316 11.48 0.54 3.49
C ALA A 316 12.03 -0.83 3.03
N ILE A 317 12.77 -1.54 3.88
CA ILE A 317 13.34 -2.85 3.58
C ILE A 317 12.37 -3.94 4.03
N ILE A 318 11.98 -4.83 3.12
CA ILE A 318 11.12 -5.97 3.46
C ILE A 318 11.90 -6.96 4.32
N SER A 319 11.46 -7.14 5.55
CA SER A 319 11.93 -8.12 6.53
C SER A 319 10.73 -8.73 7.25
N THR A 320 10.95 -9.80 8.03
CA THR A 320 9.88 -10.51 8.72
C THR A 320 10.10 -10.51 10.23
N PHE A 321 9.13 -9.97 10.96
CA PHE A 321 9.01 -10.10 12.41
C PHE A 321 8.20 -11.35 12.77
N LEU A 322 8.69 -12.17 13.68
CA LEU A 322 8.03 -13.42 14.09
C LEU A 322 7.61 -13.42 15.55
N GLY A 323 8.18 -12.55 16.35
CA GLY A 323 8.10 -12.58 17.79
C GLY A 323 9.01 -13.66 18.42
N THR A 324 9.25 -13.51 19.72
CA THR A 324 10.22 -14.32 20.47
C THR A 324 9.92 -15.81 20.41
N GLN A 325 8.65 -16.18 20.61
CA GLN A 325 8.24 -17.59 20.70
C GLN A 325 8.44 -18.36 19.37
N ILE A 326 8.02 -17.79 18.25
CA ILE A 326 8.20 -18.45 16.94
C ILE A 326 9.69 -18.48 16.58
N SER A 327 10.44 -17.41 16.84
CA SER A 327 11.88 -17.36 16.60
C SER A 327 12.60 -18.47 17.38
N GLU A 328 12.30 -18.68 18.68
CA GLU A 328 12.86 -19.76 19.49
C GLU A 328 12.48 -21.14 18.97
N ILE A 329 11.24 -21.35 18.54
CA ILE A 329 10.79 -22.62 17.95
C ILE A 329 11.60 -22.93 16.69
N LEU A 330 11.78 -21.95 15.80
CA LEU A 330 12.54 -22.15 14.56
C LEU A 330 14.03 -22.38 14.85
N ASP A 331 14.62 -21.70 15.83
CA ASP A 331 16.02 -21.90 16.21
C ASP A 331 16.24 -23.28 16.88
N LYS A 332 15.32 -23.74 17.71
CA LYS A 332 15.34 -25.12 18.23
C LYS A 332 15.23 -26.14 17.10
N PHE A 333 14.35 -25.90 16.12
CA PHE A 333 14.20 -26.78 14.97
C PHE A 333 15.48 -26.82 14.12
N GLU A 334 16.11 -25.68 13.89
CA GLU A 334 17.40 -25.58 13.15
C GLU A 334 18.52 -26.35 13.85
N ASN A 335 18.59 -26.32 15.18
CA ASN A 335 19.69 -26.91 15.97
C ASN A 335 19.44 -28.37 16.36
N SER A 336 18.20 -28.90 16.27
CA SER A 336 17.90 -30.28 16.63
C SER A 336 18.50 -31.28 15.64
N SER A 337 18.94 -32.45 16.15
CA SER A 337 19.29 -33.60 15.30
C SER A 337 18.02 -34.32 14.84
N ILE A 338 18.17 -35.18 13.83
CA ILE A 338 17.05 -36.03 13.39
C ILE A 338 16.68 -37.03 14.50
N GLU A 339 17.70 -37.51 15.23
CA GLU A 339 17.54 -38.47 16.35
C GLU A 339 16.80 -37.84 17.53
N ASP A 340 17.08 -36.56 17.84
CA ASP A 340 16.36 -35.81 18.89
C ASP A 340 14.93 -35.43 18.47
N ALA A 341 14.71 -35.22 17.17
CA ALA A 341 13.42 -34.84 16.63
C ALA A 341 12.47 -36.03 16.41
N ILE A 342 13.00 -37.25 16.37
CA ILE A 342 12.26 -38.49 16.14
C ILE A 342 12.23 -39.30 17.44
N GLU A 343 11.15 -39.19 18.20
CA GLU A 343 10.86 -40.16 19.27
C GLU A 343 10.34 -41.46 18.66
N VAL A 344 11.05 -42.55 18.93
CA VAL A 344 10.63 -43.90 18.55
C VAL A 344 9.62 -44.38 19.59
N ASP A 345 8.35 -44.30 19.26
CA ASP A 345 7.33 -45.03 20.00
C ASP A 345 7.20 -46.42 19.40
N ASP A 346 7.66 -47.44 20.14
CA ASP A 346 7.70 -48.86 19.72
C ASP A 346 6.32 -49.44 19.33
N LYS A 347 5.22 -48.69 19.56
CA LYS A 347 3.84 -49.14 19.28
C LYS A 347 3.12 -48.35 18.18
N LYS A 348 3.61 -47.17 17.75
CA LYS A 348 2.88 -46.28 16.83
C LYS A 348 3.67 -45.72 15.64
N GLY A 349 4.93 -46.12 15.43
CA GLY A 349 5.76 -45.62 14.35
C GLY A 349 6.58 -44.39 14.70
N LEU A 350 7.41 -43.95 13.76
CA LEU A 350 8.26 -42.76 13.89
C LEU A 350 7.42 -41.48 13.98
N HIS A 351 7.58 -40.72 15.06
CA HIS A 351 6.92 -39.43 15.26
C HIS A 351 7.98 -38.34 15.52
N LEU A 352 7.81 -37.16 14.93
CA LEU A 352 8.63 -35.98 15.23
C LEU A 352 8.34 -35.49 16.65
N GLY A 353 9.35 -35.47 17.52
CA GLY A 353 9.26 -35.17 18.95
C GLY A 353 9.04 -33.71 19.36
N PHE A 354 8.42 -32.89 18.49
CA PHE A 354 8.04 -31.53 18.89
C PHE A 354 6.84 -31.59 19.82
N GLY A 355 7.08 -31.31 21.11
CA GLY A 355 6.04 -31.17 22.13
C GLY A 355 4.96 -30.17 21.73
N GLN A 356 3.94 -30.03 22.56
CA GLN A 356 2.90 -29.01 22.36
C GLN A 356 3.57 -27.65 22.18
N ILE A 357 3.26 -26.96 21.08
CA ILE A 357 3.58 -25.55 20.95
C ILE A 357 2.72 -24.84 22.01
N PRO A 358 3.30 -24.11 22.97
CA PRO A 358 2.53 -23.36 23.96
C PRO A 358 1.51 -22.47 23.26
N GLU A 359 0.41 -22.13 23.94
CA GLU A 359 -0.47 -21.05 23.47
C GLU A 359 0.40 -19.86 23.10
N LEU A 360 0.29 -19.42 21.84
CA LEU A 360 1.05 -18.27 21.36
C LEU A 360 0.55 -17.04 22.11
N LEU A 361 1.31 -16.60 23.10
CA LEU A 361 1.06 -15.33 23.75
C LEU A 361 1.34 -14.20 22.75
N LEU A 362 0.52 -13.16 22.80
CA LEU A 362 0.78 -11.95 22.02
C LEU A 362 2.14 -11.38 22.46
N ASP A 363 3.04 -11.25 21.50
CA ASP A 363 4.32 -10.57 21.75
C ASP A 363 4.02 -9.07 21.88
N ASN A 364 4.43 -8.48 23.01
CA ASN A 364 4.25 -7.06 23.32
C ASN A 364 5.33 -6.17 22.67
N THR A 365 6.22 -6.73 21.86
CA THR A 365 7.22 -5.94 21.12
C THR A 365 6.48 -5.05 20.10
N ASP A 366 6.89 -3.78 20.03
CA ASP A 366 6.37 -2.85 19.02
C ASP A 366 6.83 -3.26 17.61
N ARG A 367 6.02 -4.13 16.98
CA ARG A 367 6.26 -4.63 15.63
C ARG A 367 6.25 -3.54 14.56
N ASN A 368 5.68 -2.36 14.87
CA ASN A 368 5.60 -1.24 13.95
C ASN A 368 6.98 -0.75 13.53
N ARG A 369 7.95 -0.81 14.42
CA ARG A 369 9.32 -0.35 14.22
C ARG A 369 10.28 -1.43 13.73
N THR A 370 9.84 -2.68 13.61
CA THR A 370 10.71 -3.80 13.28
C THR A 370 10.68 -4.13 11.80
N SER A 371 9.56 -4.61 11.30
CA SER A 371 9.47 -5.20 9.97
C SER A 371 8.15 -4.89 9.29
N PRO A 372 8.15 -4.68 7.97
CA PRO A 372 6.92 -4.46 7.21
C PRO A 372 6.07 -5.71 7.00
N PHE A 373 6.58 -6.89 7.33
CA PHE A 373 5.87 -8.16 7.29
C PHE A 373 5.98 -8.86 8.64
N ALA A 374 4.87 -8.94 9.39
CA ALA A 374 4.88 -9.40 10.77
C ALA A 374 3.90 -10.55 11.01
N PHE A 375 4.35 -11.61 11.74
CA PHE A 375 3.48 -12.66 12.22
C PHE A 375 2.76 -12.19 13.50
N THR A 376 1.42 -12.29 13.53
CA THR A 376 0.59 -11.80 14.65
C THR A 376 -0.21 -12.90 15.34
N GLY A 377 0.35 -14.11 15.39
CA GLY A 377 -0.19 -15.26 16.13
C GLY A 377 -1.00 -16.24 15.28
N ASN A 378 -1.78 -15.78 14.31
CA ASN A 378 -2.57 -16.64 13.42
C ASN A 378 -2.67 -16.12 11.99
N ARG A 379 -1.90 -15.09 11.65
CA ARG A 379 -1.85 -14.44 10.33
C ARG A 379 -0.54 -13.67 10.20
N PHE A 380 -0.26 -13.25 8.97
CA PHE A 380 0.80 -12.28 8.68
C PHE A 380 0.16 -10.93 8.34
N GLU A 381 0.70 -9.88 8.89
CA GLU A 381 0.34 -8.51 8.60
C GLU A 381 1.36 -7.91 7.63
N PHE A 382 0.95 -7.64 6.39
CA PHE A 382 1.76 -6.91 5.42
C PHE A 382 1.43 -5.42 5.52
N ARG A 383 2.32 -4.65 6.15
CA ARG A 383 2.10 -3.27 6.59
C ARG A 383 2.51 -2.23 5.56
N ALA A 384 3.23 -2.64 4.52
CA ALA A 384 3.81 -1.76 3.52
C ALA A 384 2.86 -1.26 2.40
N PRO A 385 1.72 -1.90 2.06
CA PRO A 385 0.79 -1.33 1.09
C PRO A 385 0.29 0.05 1.49
N GLY A 386 0.20 0.97 0.52
CA GLY A 386 -0.25 2.33 0.74
C GLY A 386 -1.78 2.46 0.79
N SER A 387 -2.27 3.53 1.41
CA SER A 387 -3.70 3.80 1.61
C SER A 387 -4.46 4.06 0.31
N SER A 388 -3.82 4.65 -0.70
CA SER A 388 -4.48 4.99 -1.98
C SER A 388 -4.58 3.84 -2.97
N VAL A 389 -3.79 2.77 -2.78
CA VAL A 389 -3.64 1.72 -3.79
C VAL A 389 -4.70 0.62 -3.68
N ASN A 390 -4.87 -0.10 -4.78
CA ASN A 390 -5.57 -1.38 -4.78
C ASN A 390 -4.64 -2.45 -4.19
N CYS A 391 -4.99 -3.02 -3.03
CA CYS A 391 -4.16 -4.01 -2.34
C CYS A 391 -4.03 -5.34 -3.12
N GLY A 392 -4.84 -5.56 -4.14
CA GLY A 392 -4.76 -6.75 -5.00
C GLY A 392 -3.38 -6.94 -5.63
N SER A 393 -2.61 -5.87 -5.87
CA SER A 393 -1.23 -6.00 -6.39
C SER A 393 -0.27 -6.64 -5.37
N ALA A 394 -0.36 -6.24 -4.10
CA ALA A 394 0.44 -6.82 -3.03
C ALA A 394 0.02 -8.27 -2.73
N MET A 395 -1.30 -8.52 -2.69
CA MET A 395 -1.85 -9.85 -2.45
C MET A 395 -1.55 -10.82 -3.59
N LEU A 396 -1.61 -10.36 -4.84
CA LEU A 396 -1.18 -11.11 -6.01
C LEU A 396 0.27 -11.60 -5.89
N ALA A 397 1.19 -10.69 -5.54
CA ALA A 397 2.60 -11.04 -5.38
C ALA A 397 2.82 -12.04 -4.24
N LEU A 398 2.20 -11.80 -3.08
CA LEU A 398 2.31 -12.67 -1.91
C LEU A 398 1.71 -14.06 -2.17
N ASN A 399 0.47 -14.14 -2.66
CA ASN A 399 -0.19 -15.41 -2.98
C ASN A 399 0.62 -16.22 -3.99
N SER A 400 1.14 -15.57 -5.05
CA SER A 400 1.91 -16.26 -6.10
C SER A 400 3.25 -16.78 -5.57
N ALA A 401 3.96 -15.97 -4.79
CA ALA A 401 5.24 -16.35 -4.18
C ALA A 401 5.05 -17.54 -3.23
N VAL A 402 4.03 -17.50 -2.37
CA VAL A 402 3.73 -18.60 -1.43
C VAL A 402 3.25 -19.84 -2.17
N ALA A 403 2.41 -19.70 -3.20
CA ALA A 403 1.97 -20.82 -4.03
C ALA A 403 3.15 -21.54 -4.70
N TYR A 404 4.04 -20.78 -5.30
CA TYR A 404 5.24 -21.33 -5.94
C TYR A 404 6.16 -22.00 -4.92
N GLN A 405 6.41 -21.37 -3.78
CA GLN A 405 7.24 -21.91 -2.70
C GLN A 405 6.66 -23.22 -2.13
N LEU A 406 5.35 -23.33 -1.94
CA LEU A 406 4.69 -24.56 -1.53
C LEU A 406 4.83 -25.68 -2.58
N GLN A 407 4.85 -25.34 -3.88
CA GLN A 407 5.12 -26.31 -4.93
C GLN A 407 6.58 -26.81 -4.88
N GLN A 408 7.54 -25.91 -4.64
CA GLN A 408 8.95 -26.32 -4.47
C GLN A 408 9.13 -27.18 -3.23
N PHE A 409 8.54 -26.80 -2.10
CA PHE A 409 8.56 -27.61 -0.88
C PHE A 409 8.10 -29.03 -1.12
N LYS A 410 6.95 -29.21 -1.78
CA LYS A 410 6.44 -30.54 -2.11
C LYS A 410 7.43 -31.32 -2.99
N LYS A 411 8.00 -30.67 -3.99
CA LYS A 411 8.97 -31.27 -4.91
C LYS A 411 10.24 -31.76 -4.17
N ASP A 412 10.74 -30.93 -3.25
CA ASP A 412 11.95 -31.27 -2.46
C ASP A 412 11.67 -32.41 -1.47
N VAL A 413 10.48 -32.45 -0.86
CA VAL A 413 10.06 -33.57 -0.01
C VAL A 413 9.95 -34.86 -0.83
N GLU A 414 9.32 -34.83 -1.99
CA GLU A 414 9.17 -35.99 -2.89
C GLU A 414 10.54 -36.50 -3.41
N ALA A 415 11.48 -35.59 -3.67
CA ALA A 415 12.83 -35.98 -4.08
C ALA A 415 13.54 -36.79 -2.97
N LEU A 416 13.48 -36.33 -1.72
CA LEU A 416 14.05 -37.08 -0.58
C LEU A 416 13.33 -38.40 -0.32
N GLN A 417 12.05 -38.50 -0.56
CA GLN A 417 11.30 -39.74 -0.47
C GLN A 417 11.74 -40.73 -1.58
N ALA A 418 12.02 -40.26 -2.80
CA ALA A 418 12.54 -41.07 -3.87
C ALA A 418 13.96 -41.62 -3.56
N GLU A 419 14.72 -40.90 -2.71
CA GLU A 419 16.01 -41.40 -2.15
C GLU A 419 15.82 -42.40 -1.00
N GLY A 420 14.59 -42.81 -0.69
CA GLY A 420 14.29 -43.81 0.34
C GLY A 420 14.13 -43.25 1.76
N LYS A 421 14.00 -41.92 1.93
CA LYS A 421 13.69 -41.34 3.25
C LYS A 421 12.20 -41.47 3.56
N SER A 422 11.88 -41.67 4.85
CA SER A 422 10.45 -41.59 5.27
C SER A 422 9.91 -40.18 5.02
N LYS A 423 8.59 -40.08 4.92
CA LYS A 423 7.89 -38.80 4.70
C LYS A 423 8.24 -37.76 5.78
N GLU A 424 8.22 -38.17 7.04
CA GLU A 424 8.49 -37.33 8.21
C GLU A 424 9.94 -36.82 8.19
N VAL A 425 10.90 -37.69 7.90
CA VAL A 425 12.33 -37.33 7.76
C VAL A 425 12.54 -36.38 6.59
N ALA A 426 11.86 -36.59 5.47
CA ALA A 426 11.95 -35.71 4.31
C ALA A 426 11.42 -34.31 4.62
N ILE A 427 10.21 -34.22 5.22
CA ILE A 427 9.62 -32.93 5.66
C ILE A 427 10.58 -32.21 6.62
N PHE A 428 11.08 -32.91 7.64
CA PHE A 428 11.98 -32.32 8.62
C PHE A 428 13.25 -31.75 7.98
N LYS A 429 13.90 -32.51 7.10
CA LYS A 429 15.12 -32.06 6.43
C LYS A 429 14.90 -30.84 5.55
N VAL A 430 13.81 -30.82 4.78
CA VAL A 430 13.49 -29.68 3.91
C VAL A 430 13.17 -28.45 4.75
N LEU A 431 12.35 -28.58 5.81
CA LEU A 431 12.04 -27.47 6.69
C LEU A 431 13.30 -26.90 7.37
N LYS A 432 14.18 -27.77 7.86
CA LYS A 432 15.45 -27.36 8.48
C LYS A 432 16.33 -26.57 7.48
N ALA A 433 16.43 -27.03 6.24
CA ALA A 433 17.16 -26.32 5.19
C ALA A 433 16.54 -24.94 4.91
N TYR A 434 15.21 -24.86 4.80
CA TYR A 434 14.49 -23.62 4.53
C TYR A 434 14.56 -22.61 5.70
N ILE A 435 14.50 -23.08 6.94
CA ILE A 435 14.68 -22.23 8.14
C ILE A 435 16.07 -21.58 8.11
N LYS A 436 17.11 -22.36 7.78
CA LYS A 436 18.48 -21.87 7.68
C LYS A 436 18.65 -20.89 6.52
N GLU A 437 18.12 -21.22 5.34
CA GLU A 437 18.24 -20.40 4.13
C GLU A 437 17.49 -19.07 4.28
N SER A 438 16.30 -19.07 4.88
CA SER A 438 15.49 -17.89 5.06
C SER A 438 15.83 -17.07 6.31
N LYS A 439 16.82 -17.47 7.09
CA LYS A 439 17.23 -16.75 8.31
C LYS A 439 17.57 -15.26 8.08
N PRO A 440 18.18 -14.86 6.95
CA PRO A 440 18.49 -13.45 6.69
C PRO A 440 17.30 -12.51 6.67
N ILE A 441 16.07 -12.99 6.36
CA ILE A 441 14.87 -12.14 6.30
C ILE A 441 14.29 -11.84 7.69
N ARG A 442 14.61 -12.64 8.73
CA ARG A 442 14.08 -12.48 10.09
C ARG A 442 14.75 -11.31 10.79
N PHE A 443 13.95 -10.40 11.33
CA PHE A 443 14.45 -9.22 12.03
C PHE A 443 13.46 -8.73 13.08
N ASP A 444 13.94 -8.55 14.30
CA ASP A 444 13.18 -8.16 15.49
C ASP A 444 13.71 -6.83 16.13
N GLY A 445 14.65 -6.15 15.46
CA GLY A 445 15.28 -4.93 15.94
C GLY A 445 14.63 -3.64 15.42
N ASN A 446 15.36 -2.52 15.54
CA ASN A 446 14.92 -1.22 15.01
C ASN A 446 15.12 -1.14 13.49
N GLY A 447 14.05 -1.28 12.72
CA GLY A 447 14.04 -1.25 11.25
C GLY A 447 14.37 0.10 10.62
N TYR A 448 14.44 1.18 11.40
CA TYR A 448 14.78 2.53 10.91
C TYR A 448 16.26 2.86 11.02
N SER A 449 17.03 2.08 11.80
CA SER A 449 18.42 2.39 12.07
C SER A 449 19.30 2.24 10.83
N ASP A 450 20.38 3.03 10.76
CA ASP A 450 21.36 2.93 9.66
C ASP A 450 22.14 1.62 9.75
N GLU A 451 22.37 1.10 10.96
CA GLU A 451 22.98 -0.20 11.20
C GLU A 451 22.15 -1.32 10.56
N TRP A 452 20.81 -1.23 10.64
CA TRP A 452 19.95 -2.20 9.97
C TRP A 452 20.05 -2.12 8.44
N LYS A 453 20.12 -0.92 7.88
CA LYS A 453 20.28 -0.75 6.42
C LYS A 453 21.57 -1.41 5.92
N GLU A 454 22.68 -1.21 6.66
CA GLU A 454 23.94 -1.86 6.34
C GLU A 454 23.90 -3.38 6.51
N GLU A 455 23.28 -3.85 7.58
CA GLU A 455 23.12 -5.28 7.85
C GLU A 455 22.22 -5.96 6.83
N ALA A 456 21.10 -5.35 6.47
CA ALA A 456 20.18 -5.85 5.45
C ALA A 456 20.89 -6.02 4.10
N ALA A 457 21.71 -5.06 3.70
CA ALA A 457 22.52 -5.16 2.48
C ALA A 457 23.53 -6.33 2.55
N LYS A 458 24.22 -6.52 3.71
CA LYS A 458 25.12 -7.66 3.94
C LYS A 458 24.39 -9.01 3.91
N ARG A 459 23.13 -9.03 4.35
CA ARG A 459 22.25 -10.21 4.30
C ARG A 459 21.69 -10.49 2.89
N GLY A 460 21.93 -9.61 1.91
CA GLY A 460 21.45 -9.73 0.53
C GLY A 460 19.98 -9.35 0.34
N LEU A 461 19.39 -8.59 1.28
CA LEU A 461 18.03 -8.09 1.16
C LEU A 461 17.98 -6.90 0.20
N ASP A 462 16.83 -6.69 -0.44
CA ASP A 462 16.65 -5.57 -1.36
C ASP A 462 16.58 -4.22 -0.62
N CYS A 463 17.61 -3.39 -0.83
CA CYS A 463 17.73 -2.05 -0.26
C CYS A 463 17.48 -0.94 -1.31
N GLN A 464 16.98 -1.26 -2.50
CA GLN A 464 16.73 -0.28 -3.56
C GLN A 464 15.67 0.74 -3.14
N ASN A 465 15.98 2.03 -3.20
CA ASN A 465 15.08 3.13 -2.83
C ASN A 465 14.41 3.80 -4.03
N SER A 466 14.99 3.69 -5.24
CA SER A 466 14.39 4.25 -6.44
C SER A 466 13.19 3.44 -6.89
N VAL A 467 11.99 4.03 -6.84
CA VAL A 467 10.75 3.38 -7.26
C VAL A 467 10.80 2.85 -8.69
N PRO A 468 11.29 3.60 -9.70
CA PRO A 468 11.44 3.07 -11.05
C PRO A 468 12.30 1.81 -11.14
N LEU A 469 13.39 1.74 -10.36
CA LEU A 469 14.28 0.58 -10.32
C LEU A 469 13.69 -0.60 -9.54
N GLN A 470 12.86 -0.35 -8.53
CA GLN A 470 12.16 -1.43 -7.81
C GLN A 470 11.24 -2.22 -8.75
N TYR A 471 10.64 -1.59 -9.75
CA TYR A 471 9.77 -2.27 -10.71
C TYR A 471 10.49 -3.32 -11.56
N ASP A 472 11.80 -3.23 -11.72
CA ASP A 472 12.60 -4.24 -12.43
C ASP A 472 12.45 -5.66 -11.82
N ALA A 473 12.10 -5.74 -10.53
CA ALA A 473 11.90 -7.01 -9.84
C ALA A 473 10.78 -7.88 -10.46
N TYR A 474 9.81 -7.29 -11.14
CA TYR A 474 8.78 -8.04 -11.86
C TYR A 474 9.31 -8.79 -13.09
N LEU A 475 10.40 -8.28 -13.68
CA LEU A 475 10.99 -8.79 -14.93
C LEU A 475 12.26 -9.62 -14.67
N LYS A 476 12.60 -9.86 -13.41
CA LYS A 476 13.68 -10.79 -13.08
C LYS A 476 13.30 -12.23 -13.48
N PRO A 477 14.26 -13.07 -13.95
CA PRO A 477 13.99 -14.44 -14.38
C PRO A 477 13.19 -15.25 -13.36
N GLU A 478 13.54 -15.15 -12.08
CA GLU A 478 12.85 -15.86 -10.99
C GLU A 478 11.39 -15.42 -10.81
N SER A 479 11.08 -14.14 -11.02
CA SER A 479 9.72 -13.62 -10.96
C SER A 479 8.90 -14.07 -12.17
N ILE A 480 9.49 -14.02 -13.38
CA ILE A 480 8.85 -14.51 -14.60
C ILE A 480 8.54 -16.00 -14.47
N GLU A 481 9.51 -16.81 -14.04
CA GLU A 481 9.30 -18.24 -13.83
C GLU A 481 8.18 -18.51 -12.82
N MET A 482 8.19 -17.83 -11.70
CA MET A 482 7.17 -17.97 -10.65
C MET A 482 5.77 -17.67 -11.18
N PHE A 483 5.56 -16.53 -11.85
CA PHE A 483 4.24 -16.14 -12.34
C PHE A 483 3.76 -17.02 -13.50
N THR A 484 4.66 -17.40 -14.42
CA THR A 484 4.29 -18.21 -15.59
C THR A 484 4.02 -19.66 -15.21
N SER A 485 4.86 -20.27 -14.36
CA SER A 485 4.70 -21.67 -13.92
C SER A 485 3.48 -21.87 -13.01
N THR A 486 3.07 -20.84 -12.27
CA THR A 486 1.84 -20.86 -11.48
C THR A 486 0.60 -20.55 -12.30
N GLY A 487 0.76 -20.09 -13.54
CA GLY A 487 -0.33 -19.72 -14.44
C GLY A 487 -1.04 -18.41 -14.07
N VAL A 488 -0.37 -17.55 -13.29
CA VAL A 488 -0.96 -16.29 -12.79
C VAL A 488 -0.82 -15.17 -13.82
N LEU A 489 0.37 -14.97 -14.37
CA LEU A 489 0.65 -13.99 -15.42
C LEU A 489 1.60 -14.59 -16.47
N THR A 490 1.40 -14.21 -17.72
CA THR A 490 2.35 -14.46 -18.80
C THR A 490 3.47 -13.42 -18.77
N GLN A 491 4.60 -13.72 -19.40
CA GLN A 491 5.69 -12.74 -19.51
C GLN A 491 5.23 -11.45 -20.20
N LYS A 492 4.45 -11.55 -21.28
CA LYS A 492 3.89 -10.39 -21.99
C LYS A 492 3.01 -9.51 -21.09
N GLU A 493 2.18 -10.13 -20.23
CA GLU A 493 1.37 -9.40 -19.24
C GLU A 493 2.23 -8.71 -18.18
N LEU A 494 3.34 -9.32 -17.75
CA LEU A 494 4.30 -8.72 -16.80
C LEU A 494 4.98 -7.49 -17.41
N GLU A 495 5.50 -7.62 -18.63
CA GLU A 495 6.15 -6.52 -19.37
C GLU A 495 5.21 -5.34 -19.56
N ALA A 496 3.99 -5.61 -20.06
CA ALA A 496 2.97 -4.59 -20.28
C ALA A 496 2.57 -3.85 -18.99
N ARG A 497 2.39 -4.60 -17.89
CA ARG A 497 2.03 -4.02 -16.58
C ARG A 497 3.17 -3.19 -15.99
N ASN A 498 4.40 -3.59 -16.24
CA ASN A 498 5.56 -2.85 -15.75
C ASN A 498 5.74 -1.53 -16.49
N GLU A 499 5.51 -1.52 -17.80
CA GLU A 499 5.49 -0.29 -18.60
C GLU A 499 4.43 0.70 -18.10
N VAL A 500 3.23 0.23 -17.77
CA VAL A 500 2.18 1.08 -17.17
C VAL A 500 2.61 1.63 -15.81
N LYS A 501 3.34 0.86 -14.99
CA LYS A 501 3.84 1.35 -13.68
C LYS A 501 4.82 2.51 -13.85
N TRP A 502 5.76 2.40 -14.79
CA TRP A 502 6.69 3.49 -15.10
C TRP A 502 5.94 4.71 -15.64
N GLU A 503 4.97 4.52 -16.52
CA GLU A 503 4.17 5.63 -17.05
C GLU A 503 3.39 6.35 -15.93
N VAL A 504 2.75 5.61 -15.03
CA VAL A 504 2.01 6.18 -13.89
C VAL A 504 2.96 6.96 -12.98
N TYR A 505 4.15 6.43 -12.69
CA TYR A 505 5.18 7.14 -11.91
C TYR A 505 5.54 8.48 -12.55
N ILE A 506 5.88 8.46 -13.85
CA ILE A 506 6.21 9.67 -14.62
C ILE A 506 5.08 10.70 -14.53
N LYS A 507 3.83 10.28 -14.76
CA LYS A 507 2.66 11.18 -14.74
C LYS A 507 2.43 11.80 -13.36
N LYS A 508 2.56 11.02 -12.29
CA LYS A 508 2.43 11.52 -10.91
C LYS A 508 3.45 12.61 -10.62
N VAL A 509 4.74 12.34 -10.81
CA VAL A 509 5.81 13.32 -10.58
C VAL A 509 5.66 14.54 -11.51
N GLN A 510 5.26 14.33 -12.78
CA GLN A 510 5.01 15.41 -13.73
C GLN A 510 3.91 16.35 -13.27
N ILE A 511 2.79 15.82 -12.76
CA ILE A 511 1.66 16.62 -12.25
C ILE A 511 2.13 17.44 -11.06
N GLU A 512 2.77 16.82 -10.08
CA GLU A 512 3.28 17.52 -8.90
C GLU A 512 4.26 18.64 -9.25
N ALA A 513 5.23 18.37 -10.13
CA ALA A 513 6.18 19.37 -10.58
C ALA A 513 5.52 20.57 -11.28
N ARG A 514 4.47 20.34 -12.07
CA ARG A 514 3.72 21.41 -12.74
C ARG A 514 2.90 22.23 -11.76
N VAL A 515 2.22 21.57 -10.82
CA VAL A 515 1.41 22.24 -9.81
C VAL A 515 2.27 23.07 -8.87
N LEU A 516 3.40 22.52 -8.40
CA LEU A 516 4.33 23.26 -7.55
C LEU A 516 4.91 24.49 -8.27
N GLY A 517 5.31 24.34 -9.54
CA GLY A 517 5.80 25.45 -10.35
C GLY A 517 4.77 26.57 -10.51
N ASP A 518 3.52 26.21 -10.79
CA ASP A 518 2.42 27.18 -10.90
C ASP A 518 2.15 27.90 -9.57
N LEU A 519 2.02 27.15 -8.47
CA LEU A 519 1.82 27.74 -7.14
C LEU A 519 2.97 28.66 -6.74
N SER A 520 4.20 28.27 -7.02
CA SER A 520 5.39 29.06 -6.72
C SER A 520 5.35 30.42 -7.41
N LEU A 521 5.16 30.41 -8.74
CA LEU A 521 5.28 31.61 -9.58
C LEU A 521 4.03 32.51 -9.52
N ASN A 522 2.84 31.92 -9.42
CA ASN A 522 1.58 32.67 -9.55
C ASN A 522 0.88 32.96 -8.21
N HIS A 523 1.25 32.28 -7.12
CA HIS A 523 0.65 32.49 -5.81
C HIS A 523 1.68 32.99 -4.78
N ILE A 524 2.78 32.27 -4.58
CA ILE A 524 3.71 32.55 -3.47
C ILE A 524 4.61 33.74 -3.74
N ILE A 525 5.32 33.75 -4.87
CA ILE A 525 6.23 34.87 -5.22
C ILE A 525 5.50 36.21 -5.26
N PRO A 526 4.33 36.37 -5.90
CA PRO A 526 3.62 37.64 -5.91
C PRO A 526 3.26 38.16 -4.52
N VAL A 527 2.92 37.26 -3.59
CA VAL A 527 2.62 37.65 -2.21
C VAL A 527 3.88 38.03 -1.45
N ALA A 528 4.96 37.27 -1.60
CA ALA A 528 6.24 37.59 -0.99
C ALA A 528 6.78 38.96 -1.44
N VAL A 529 6.66 39.29 -2.73
CA VAL A 529 7.03 40.62 -3.30
C VAL A 529 6.15 41.73 -2.71
N ARG A 530 4.83 41.50 -2.57
CA ARG A 530 3.94 42.49 -1.93
C ARG A 530 4.32 42.75 -0.47
N TYR A 531 4.63 41.70 0.28
CA TYR A 531 5.07 41.86 1.67
C TYR A 531 6.43 42.57 1.78
N GLN A 532 7.37 42.32 0.86
CA GLN A 532 8.60 43.11 0.78
C GLN A 532 8.31 44.60 0.57
N SER A 533 7.32 44.96 -0.25
CA SER A 533 6.94 46.35 -0.46
C SER A 533 6.46 47.00 0.81
N VAL A 534 5.66 46.29 1.62
CA VAL A 534 5.20 46.75 2.96
C VAL A 534 6.40 47.03 3.87
N LEU A 535 7.37 46.13 3.91
CA LEU A 535 8.60 46.30 4.73
C LEU A 535 9.48 47.45 4.23
N LEU A 536 9.62 47.61 2.91
CA LEU A 536 10.39 48.72 2.31
C LEU A 536 9.71 50.06 2.56
N ASP A 537 8.39 50.16 2.50
CA ASP A 537 7.64 51.36 2.86
C ASP A 537 7.83 51.71 4.34
N ASN A 538 7.86 50.73 5.22
CA ASN A 538 8.16 50.92 6.64
C ASN A 538 9.58 51.49 6.83
N ILE A 539 10.58 50.90 6.19
CA ILE A 539 11.96 51.39 6.24
C ILE A 539 12.08 52.83 5.72
N ALA A 540 11.37 53.16 4.63
CA ALA A 540 11.36 54.50 4.07
C ALA A 540 10.79 55.53 5.04
N LYS A 541 9.65 55.22 5.68
CA LYS A 541 8.99 56.04 6.70
C LYS A 541 9.82 56.18 7.97
N LEU A 542 10.49 55.14 8.41
CA LEU A 542 11.43 55.21 9.53
C LEU A 542 12.60 56.16 9.20
N LYS A 543 13.13 56.09 7.97
CA LYS A 543 14.17 56.98 7.52
C LYS A 543 13.72 58.45 7.44
N GLU A 544 12.50 58.70 6.94
CA GLU A 544 11.93 60.03 6.85
C GLU A 544 11.71 60.64 8.25
N THR A 545 11.27 59.84 9.22
CA THR A 545 10.92 60.30 10.57
C THR A 545 12.12 60.39 11.50
N PHE A 546 13.05 59.45 11.41
CA PHE A 546 14.16 59.24 12.37
C PHE A 546 15.53 59.19 11.72
N GLY A 547 15.67 59.61 10.48
CA GLY A 547 16.91 59.47 9.72
C GLY A 547 18.14 60.16 10.31
N ASP A 548 17.94 61.20 11.10
CA ASP A 548 18.97 61.93 11.84
C ASP A 548 19.21 61.37 13.26
N ASP A 549 18.41 60.37 13.68
CA ASP A 549 18.54 59.71 14.99
C ASP A 549 19.67 58.66 14.94
N PRO A 550 20.62 58.67 15.91
CA PRO A 550 21.67 57.66 15.99
C PRO A 550 21.12 56.21 16.07
N GLU A 551 19.91 56.03 16.60
CA GLU A 551 19.27 54.71 16.74
C GLU A 551 18.54 54.23 15.47
N PHE A 552 18.48 55.06 14.40
CA PHE A 552 17.83 54.70 13.13
C PHE A 552 18.36 53.39 12.53
N CYS A 553 19.66 53.17 12.62
CA CYS A 553 20.26 51.92 12.13
C CYS A 553 19.69 50.69 12.84
N ASP A 554 19.57 50.76 14.15
CA ASP A 554 19.04 49.67 14.99
C ASP A 554 17.54 49.43 14.72
N MET A 555 16.75 50.51 14.62
CA MET A 555 15.31 50.42 14.31
C MET A 555 15.01 49.78 12.94
N SER A 556 15.88 50.01 11.97
CA SER A 556 15.71 49.54 10.60
C SER A 556 16.41 48.23 10.28
N GLU A 557 17.25 47.68 11.18
CA GLU A 557 18.05 46.48 10.92
C GLU A 557 17.20 45.24 10.66
N GLU A 558 16.25 44.93 11.52
CA GLU A 558 15.39 43.75 11.38
C GLU A 558 14.52 43.80 10.12
N PRO A 559 13.80 44.90 9.80
CA PRO A 559 13.09 45.00 8.52
C PRO A 559 14.00 44.82 7.31
N ARG A 560 15.20 45.39 7.31
CA ARG A 560 16.18 45.22 6.21
C ARG A 560 16.65 43.77 6.11
N ARG A 561 16.93 43.11 7.22
CA ARG A 561 17.33 41.71 7.28
C ARG A 561 16.25 40.80 6.71
N LEU A 562 14.98 41.05 7.08
CA LEU A 562 13.85 40.31 6.59
C LEU A 562 13.65 40.48 5.06
N VAL A 563 13.72 41.71 4.55
CA VAL A 563 13.66 42.00 3.10
C VAL A 563 14.73 41.22 2.33
N ARG A 564 15.97 41.17 2.82
CA ARG A 564 17.06 40.41 2.17
C ARG A 564 16.80 38.91 2.16
N LYS A 565 16.30 38.34 3.27
CA LYS A 565 15.95 36.92 3.36
C LYS A 565 14.85 36.57 2.35
N ILE A 566 13.77 37.34 2.33
CA ILE A 566 12.65 37.11 1.40
C ILE A 566 13.16 37.20 -0.04
N ALA A 567 14.00 38.20 -0.39
CA ALA A 567 14.60 38.33 -1.73
C ALA A 567 15.43 37.09 -2.10
N GLY A 568 16.21 36.56 -1.16
CA GLY A 568 17.00 35.34 -1.35
C GLY A 568 16.12 34.12 -1.68
N HIS A 569 15.03 33.92 -0.93
CA HIS A 569 14.10 32.81 -1.19
C HIS A 569 13.34 32.97 -2.51
N ILE A 570 12.88 34.17 -2.85
CA ILE A 570 12.27 34.47 -4.17
C ILE A 570 13.20 34.08 -5.30
N CYS A 571 14.47 34.52 -5.24
CA CYS A 571 15.46 34.19 -6.25
C CYS A 571 15.72 32.69 -6.36
N ALA A 572 15.87 32.00 -5.21
CA ALA A 572 16.09 30.56 -5.16
C ALA A 572 14.90 29.77 -5.74
N VAL A 573 13.67 30.10 -5.34
CA VAL A 573 12.46 29.46 -5.85
C VAL A 573 12.35 29.63 -7.37
N THR A 574 12.49 30.86 -7.88
CA THR A 574 12.42 31.15 -9.33
C THR A 574 13.42 30.31 -10.10
N LYS A 575 14.70 30.35 -9.68
CA LYS A 575 15.78 29.60 -10.32
C LYS A 575 15.50 28.09 -10.31
N LYS A 576 15.11 27.53 -9.17
CA LYS A 576 14.84 26.08 -9.04
C LYS A 576 13.62 25.64 -9.84
N VAL A 577 12.59 26.47 -9.97
CA VAL A 577 11.45 26.19 -10.85
C VAL A 577 11.89 26.14 -12.31
N ASP A 578 12.72 27.08 -12.77
CA ASP A 578 13.24 27.07 -14.12
C ASP A 578 14.11 25.83 -14.40
N GLU A 579 14.99 25.47 -13.47
CA GLU A 579 15.83 24.26 -13.56
C GLU A 579 14.98 22.99 -13.60
N MET A 580 13.94 22.89 -12.76
CA MET A 580 12.98 21.78 -12.76
C MET A 580 12.24 21.65 -14.10
N VAL A 581 11.82 22.78 -14.68
CA VAL A 581 11.16 22.80 -16.00
C VAL A 581 12.09 22.27 -17.09
N GLU A 582 13.36 22.68 -17.09
CA GLU A 582 14.34 22.19 -18.07
C GLU A 582 14.68 20.71 -17.86
N ALA A 583 14.83 20.25 -16.62
CA ALA A 583 15.01 18.83 -16.31
C ALA A 583 13.83 17.99 -16.83
N ARG A 584 12.60 18.45 -16.60
CA ARG A 584 11.38 17.80 -17.09
C ARG A 584 11.33 17.76 -18.62
N LYS A 585 11.70 18.84 -19.32
CA LYS A 585 11.78 18.88 -20.77
C LYS A 585 12.80 17.88 -21.32
N LYS A 586 13.96 17.75 -20.66
CA LYS A 586 14.98 16.75 -21.02
C LYS A 586 14.45 15.33 -20.84
N ALA A 587 13.88 15.01 -19.68
CA ALA A 587 13.30 13.70 -19.40
C ALA A 587 12.19 13.32 -20.40
N ASN A 588 11.35 14.28 -20.82
CA ASN A 588 10.28 14.04 -21.79
C ASN A 588 10.77 13.65 -23.19
N ARG A 589 12.02 13.96 -23.55
CA ARG A 589 12.60 13.58 -24.85
C ARG A 589 12.98 12.09 -24.93
N LEU A 590 13.11 11.42 -23.78
CA LEU A 590 13.38 9.99 -23.73
C LEU A 590 12.16 9.22 -24.22
N THR A 591 12.40 8.19 -25.02
CA THR A 591 11.33 7.35 -25.60
C THR A 591 11.10 6.09 -24.77
N ASP A 592 12.14 5.50 -24.19
CA ASP A 592 12.03 4.37 -23.30
C ASP A 592 11.39 4.78 -21.97
N MET A 593 10.33 4.04 -21.55
CA MET A 593 9.55 4.38 -20.36
C MET A 593 10.34 4.21 -19.07
N ARG A 594 11.17 3.18 -19.00
CA ARG A 594 12.01 2.92 -17.81
C ARG A 594 13.05 4.01 -17.64
N GLU A 595 13.80 4.34 -18.69
CA GLU A 595 14.80 5.41 -18.66
C GLU A 595 14.17 6.77 -18.32
N LYS A 596 13.00 7.05 -18.90
CA LYS A 596 12.23 8.26 -18.61
C LYS A 596 11.80 8.31 -17.13
N ALA A 597 11.33 7.22 -16.56
CA ALA A 597 10.94 7.15 -15.15
C ALA A 597 12.15 7.38 -14.22
N ILE A 598 13.30 6.80 -14.54
CA ILE A 598 14.56 7.05 -13.82
C ILE A 598 14.96 8.52 -13.92
N ALA A 599 14.89 9.12 -15.09
CA ALA A 599 15.21 10.54 -15.28
C ALA A 599 14.26 11.47 -14.49
N TYR A 600 12.97 11.11 -14.39
CA TYR A 600 12.02 11.84 -13.54
C TYR A 600 12.35 11.69 -12.05
N HIS A 601 12.73 10.49 -11.60
CA HIS A 601 13.16 10.24 -10.23
C HIS A 601 14.43 11.03 -9.86
N ASP A 602 15.46 10.92 -10.70
CA ASP A 602 16.79 11.42 -10.35
C ASP A 602 16.97 12.91 -10.61
N SER A 603 16.24 13.47 -11.60
CA SER A 603 16.48 14.82 -12.09
C SER A 603 15.30 15.79 -11.93
N VAL A 604 14.07 15.30 -11.69
CA VAL A 604 12.88 16.14 -11.54
C VAL A 604 12.36 16.12 -10.11
N ALA A 605 12.17 14.95 -9.54
CA ALA A 605 11.59 14.79 -8.19
C ALA A 605 12.37 15.54 -7.10
N PRO A 606 13.72 15.60 -7.09
CA PRO A 606 14.46 16.32 -6.04
C PRO A 606 14.10 17.80 -5.93
N TYR A 607 13.75 18.45 -7.05
CA TYR A 607 13.36 19.86 -7.04
C TYR A 607 12.06 20.11 -6.24
N LEU A 608 11.20 19.10 -6.08
CA LEU A 608 9.96 19.26 -5.31
C LEU A 608 10.26 19.62 -3.86
N ASP A 609 11.18 18.90 -3.22
CA ASP A 609 11.58 19.18 -1.85
C ASP A 609 12.43 20.45 -1.74
N GLU A 610 13.37 20.66 -2.67
CA GLU A 610 14.21 21.84 -2.67
C GLU A 610 13.43 23.15 -2.83
N ILE A 611 12.40 23.18 -3.68
CA ILE A 611 11.52 24.34 -3.85
C ILE A 611 10.63 24.51 -2.61
N ARG A 612 10.10 23.41 -2.09
CA ARG A 612 9.28 23.39 -0.89
C ARG A 612 10.00 24.04 0.29
N ASP A 613 11.24 23.66 0.57
CA ASP A 613 12.01 24.16 1.71
C ASP A 613 12.06 25.70 1.71
N HIS A 614 12.31 26.29 0.55
CA HIS A 614 12.32 27.75 0.42
C HIS A 614 10.94 28.39 0.58
N ILE A 615 9.87 27.73 0.14
CA ILE A 615 8.51 28.24 0.29
C ILE A 615 8.04 28.12 1.74
N ASP A 616 8.36 27.03 2.40
CA ASP A 616 8.00 26.79 3.81
C ASP A 616 8.72 27.83 4.72
N ASP A 617 9.96 28.22 4.39
CA ASP A 617 10.62 29.36 5.03
C ASP A 617 9.91 30.71 4.75
N LEU A 618 9.45 30.96 3.52
CA LEU A 618 8.65 32.14 3.22
C LEU A 618 7.31 32.17 3.98
N GLU A 619 6.70 31.02 4.20
CA GLU A 619 5.46 30.90 4.98
C GLU A 619 5.61 31.41 6.42
N LEU A 620 6.81 31.26 7.00
CA LEU A 620 7.13 31.78 8.34
C LEU A 620 7.40 33.28 8.37
N MET A 621 7.87 33.84 7.24
CA MET A 621 8.29 35.24 7.17
C MET A 621 7.18 36.19 6.73
N VAL A 622 6.31 35.73 5.81
CA VAL A 622 5.24 36.54 5.24
C VAL A 622 4.07 36.65 6.21
N ASP A 623 3.45 37.81 6.25
CA ASP A 623 2.26 38.08 7.06
C ASP A 623 1.16 37.04 6.81
N ASN A 624 0.60 36.49 7.89
CA ASN A 624 -0.42 35.44 7.82
C ASN A 624 -1.70 35.86 7.08
N GLN A 625 -2.07 37.16 7.13
CA GLN A 625 -3.25 37.66 6.45
C GLN A 625 -3.02 37.86 4.94
N MET A 626 -1.74 37.99 4.56
CA MET A 626 -1.33 38.08 3.16
C MET A 626 -1.06 36.72 2.53
N TRP A 627 -0.75 35.70 3.36
CA TRP A 627 -0.43 34.36 2.86
C TRP A 627 -1.62 33.75 2.11
N PRO A 628 -1.45 33.26 0.86
CA PRO A 628 -2.57 33.01 -0.03
C PRO A 628 -3.24 31.65 0.15
N LEU A 629 -2.68 30.75 0.98
CA LEU A 629 -3.12 29.37 1.10
C LEU A 629 -3.36 28.98 2.56
N PRO A 630 -4.32 28.11 2.87
CA PRO A 630 -4.48 27.54 4.22
C PRO A 630 -3.21 26.86 4.70
N LYS A 631 -2.82 27.13 5.96
CA LYS A 631 -1.64 26.55 6.61
C LYS A 631 -1.96 25.22 7.28
N TYR A 632 -0.96 24.44 7.65
CA TYR A 632 -1.12 23.14 8.32
C TYR A 632 -1.94 23.24 9.62
N ARG A 633 -1.76 24.31 10.40
CA ARG A 633 -2.56 24.54 11.61
C ARG A 633 -4.07 24.66 11.36
N GLU A 634 -4.48 24.95 10.12
CA GLU A 634 -5.88 25.05 9.71
C GLU A 634 -6.36 23.73 9.10
N LEU A 635 -5.50 23.05 8.33
CA LEU A 635 -5.80 21.80 7.64
C LEU A 635 -5.86 20.58 8.57
N LEU A 636 -4.99 20.56 9.61
CA LEU A 636 -4.80 19.39 10.49
C LEU A 636 -5.66 19.44 11.77
N PHE A 637 -6.42 20.51 12.00
CA PHE A 637 -7.25 20.62 13.18
C PHE A 637 -8.69 20.98 12.77
N ILE A 638 -9.62 20.05 12.99
CA ILE A 638 -11.05 20.19 12.70
C ILE A 638 -11.65 21.25 13.63
N ARG A 639 -12.39 22.20 13.07
CA ARG A 639 -13.09 23.27 13.78
C ARG A 639 -14.55 22.92 14.02
#